data_7d75c514e5ab9e5ef4c2b9968449b4fc
#
_entry.id   7d75c514e5ab9e5ef4c2b9968449b4fc
#
_cell.length_a   1.000
_cell.length_b   1.000
_cell.length_c   1.000
_cell.angle_alpha   90.00
_cell.angle_beta   90.00
_cell.angle_gamma   90.00
#
_symmetry.space_group_name_H-M   'P 1'
#
loop_
_entity.id
_entity.type
_entity.pdbx_description
1 polymer ?
#
loop_
_entity_poly.entity_id
_entity_poly.type
_entity_poly.pdbx_seq_one_letter_code
_entity_poly.pdbx_strand_id
1 'polypeptide(L)'
;MAVLPMKKIEICAMKRDRKAILEKLQSLGMVEIQTDNEETDDFRKMSTTSQRAKYEKRVQNTDEALQIIDKYAPEEKSIFASLEGRQEASEADIQEIIAGRWDYNREVKKIQEISKDIAGCEAGIIKCQVAIDGLAPWLNMDIPINTTGTEKTDVMIGTMPPGLTETDIQGYISSAEPEIAGYTVTVVGSDKDQTCMVAIAIKTVSQRVEEILRSHGFTRISYFSKRTPEQKTDKYRADIREFEQWIEDKKNELVSMADDRDKLRLLADYYRIRADKYKVLGSILQSKSTFVISGYVLERDVDRVVAVLNEKFSLMADVYDVPEDEAAPIQLQNPKMFASAEGVLESFGLPGKGEMDPTTPMAIFYISLFGLMLSDAAYGLIIFLACFILIRKFPRMENGLQKSLRLFMYCGISTLIWGILFGGFFGDLITVVSRTFFHHEVTFKPVWFAPLDDPMKLLLFSLLFGLIHLFGGLALKGYMCLKKGDAKSFICDVLSWFMLITGLVLMLMPTELFASIAQMQFNFPGWLKNTSYGLAIVGAAIIVLMSGRDHKNPVLRLALGLYDIYNLTGWLSDLLSYSRLLALGLATGVIAQVINQMGSMAGDGIFGAIVFVIVFIVGHLFNLAINMLGAYVHTCRLQYVEFFGKFYEGGGNPFRPFRENTKYVDIVSGTETQK
;
A
#
# COMPACT_ATOMS: atom_id res chain seq x y z
N MET A 1 23.83 -17.03 13.44
CA MET A 1 23.29 -16.87 12.09
C MET A 1 21.97 -16.14 12.22
N ALA A 2 21.68 -15.20 11.34
CA ALA A 2 20.41 -14.45 11.42
C ALA A 2 19.21 -15.27 10.90
N VAL A 3 19.45 -16.28 10.04
CA VAL A 3 18.45 -17.27 9.64
C VAL A 3 18.30 -18.28 10.77
N LEU A 4 17.10 -18.37 11.32
CA LEU A 4 16.77 -19.33 12.37
C LEU A 4 16.64 -20.75 11.80
N PRO A 5 17.18 -21.77 12.46
CA PRO A 5 17.02 -23.16 12.03
C PRO A 5 15.56 -23.63 12.22
N MET A 6 15.06 -24.30 11.19
CA MET A 6 13.71 -24.89 11.18
C MET A 6 13.78 -26.39 11.32
N LYS A 7 12.80 -26.96 11.99
CA LYS A 7 12.53 -28.41 12.04
C LYS A 7 11.17 -28.68 11.40
N LYS A 8 11.04 -29.86 10.82
CA LYS A 8 9.75 -30.36 10.36
C LYS A 8 9.09 -31.14 11.50
N ILE A 9 7.82 -30.87 11.75
CA ILE A 9 7.03 -31.56 12.78
C ILE A 9 5.85 -32.24 12.12
N GLU A 10 5.65 -33.53 12.51
CA GLU A 10 4.48 -34.32 12.15
C GLU A 10 3.72 -34.69 13.41
N ILE A 11 2.46 -34.31 13.48
CA ILE A 11 1.58 -34.56 14.63
C ILE A 11 0.50 -35.53 14.21
N CYS A 12 0.52 -36.74 14.76
CA CYS A 12 -0.50 -37.77 14.58
C CYS A 12 -1.35 -37.85 15.84
N ALA A 13 -2.66 -37.67 15.72
CA ALA A 13 -3.57 -37.78 16.86
C ALA A 13 -4.96 -38.29 16.46
N MET A 14 -5.81 -38.54 17.47
CA MET A 14 -7.16 -39.04 17.27
C MET A 14 -8.06 -37.97 16.64
N LYS A 15 -8.87 -38.36 15.66
CA LYS A 15 -9.78 -37.49 14.92
C LYS A 15 -10.74 -36.68 15.79
N ARG A 16 -11.14 -37.20 16.96
CA ARG A 16 -12.00 -36.49 17.91
C ARG A 16 -11.36 -35.22 18.45
N ASP A 17 -10.03 -35.18 18.62
CA ASP A 17 -9.28 -34.13 19.28
C ASP A 17 -8.78 -33.06 18.27
N ARG A 18 -8.95 -33.27 16.96
CA ARG A 18 -8.37 -32.47 15.88
C ARG A 18 -8.71 -30.96 15.97
N LYS A 19 -9.98 -30.62 16.36
CA LYS A 19 -10.39 -29.22 16.46
C LYS A 19 -9.76 -28.52 17.64
N ALA A 20 -9.62 -29.22 18.75
CA ALA A 20 -9.01 -28.71 19.98
C ALA A 20 -7.49 -28.54 19.81
N ILE A 21 -6.85 -29.51 19.15
CA ILE A 21 -5.40 -29.44 18.82
C ILE A 21 -5.14 -28.25 17.89
N LEU A 22 -5.96 -28.05 16.84
CA LEU A 22 -5.83 -26.89 15.94
C LEU A 22 -6.06 -25.56 16.66
N GLU A 23 -7.05 -25.46 17.55
CA GLU A 23 -7.25 -24.28 18.39
C GLU A 23 -6.03 -23.98 19.25
N LYS A 24 -5.43 -25.03 19.82
CA LYS A 24 -4.23 -24.86 20.64
C LYS A 24 -3.01 -24.45 19.80
N LEU A 25 -2.81 -25.05 18.62
CA LEU A 25 -1.77 -24.65 17.69
C LEU A 25 -1.95 -23.21 17.20
N GLN A 26 -3.20 -22.81 16.92
CA GLN A 26 -3.53 -21.43 16.51
C GLN A 26 -3.22 -20.41 17.62
N SER A 27 -3.55 -20.76 18.88
CA SER A 27 -3.26 -19.87 20.02
C SER A 27 -1.77 -19.82 20.36
N LEU A 28 -1.00 -20.89 20.11
CA LEU A 28 0.46 -20.89 20.27
C LEU A 28 1.15 -20.03 19.19
N GLY A 29 0.65 -20.06 17.94
CA GLY A 29 1.20 -19.29 16.84
C GLY A 29 2.65 -19.61 16.47
N MET A 30 3.11 -20.86 16.70
CA MET A 30 4.52 -21.28 16.57
C MET A 30 4.77 -22.27 15.44
N VAL A 31 3.73 -22.83 14.82
CA VAL A 31 3.83 -23.86 13.78
C VAL A 31 3.22 -23.35 12.50
N GLU A 32 3.94 -23.41 11.39
CA GLU A 32 3.40 -23.24 10.04
C GLU A 32 2.90 -24.58 9.53
N ILE A 33 1.62 -24.68 9.24
CA ILE A 33 1.00 -25.94 8.78
C ILE A 33 1.10 -26.02 7.26
N GLN A 34 1.63 -27.13 6.76
CA GLN A 34 1.66 -27.43 5.34
C GLN A 34 0.25 -27.75 4.83
N THR A 35 -0.15 -27.09 3.75
CA THR A 35 -1.48 -27.25 3.15
C THR A 35 -1.48 -28.11 1.89
N ASP A 36 -0.30 -28.35 1.29
CA ASP A 36 -0.15 -28.97 -0.03
C ASP A 36 0.16 -30.47 0.02
N ASN A 37 -0.17 -31.12 1.15
CA ASN A 37 0.01 -32.55 1.27
C ASN A 37 -0.83 -33.34 0.26
N GLU A 38 -0.24 -34.30 -0.41
CA GLU A 38 -0.92 -35.19 -1.35
C GLU A 38 -1.82 -36.18 -0.63
N GLU A 39 -2.98 -36.49 -1.21
CA GLU A 39 -3.88 -37.50 -0.69
C GLU A 39 -3.35 -38.89 -1.03
N THR A 40 -3.51 -39.84 -0.07
CA THR A 40 -3.20 -41.24 -0.24
C THR A 40 -4.47 -42.07 -0.10
N ASP A 41 -4.41 -43.36 -0.42
CA ASP A 41 -5.59 -44.25 -0.32
C ASP A 41 -6.18 -44.26 1.10
N ASP A 42 -5.32 -44.18 2.14
CA ASP A 42 -5.72 -44.22 3.55
C ASP A 42 -5.97 -42.87 4.18
N PHE A 43 -5.40 -41.77 3.63
CA PHE A 43 -5.49 -40.41 4.16
C PHE A 43 -6.05 -39.43 3.13
N ARG A 44 -7.21 -38.88 3.43
CA ARG A 44 -7.91 -37.93 2.56
C ARG A 44 -8.19 -36.60 3.26
N LYS A 45 -8.28 -35.55 2.49
CA LYS A 45 -8.68 -34.22 2.98
C LYS A 45 -10.18 -34.19 3.27
N MET A 46 -10.60 -33.39 4.25
CA MET A 46 -12.01 -33.19 4.56
C MET A 46 -12.55 -31.97 3.82
N SER A 47 -13.72 -32.11 3.18
CA SER A 47 -14.40 -30.94 2.66
C SER A 47 -14.93 -30.07 3.80
N THR A 48 -14.34 -28.90 3.99
CA THR A 48 -14.76 -27.87 4.96
C THR A 48 -15.37 -26.65 4.29
N THR A 49 -15.55 -26.67 2.96
CA THR A 49 -15.97 -25.55 2.13
C THR A 49 -17.25 -24.90 2.63
N SER A 50 -18.26 -25.68 3.01
CA SER A 50 -19.53 -25.15 3.53
C SER A 50 -19.37 -24.42 4.86
N GLN A 51 -18.57 -24.99 5.78
CA GLN A 51 -18.32 -24.36 7.08
C GLN A 51 -17.47 -23.10 6.96
N ARG A 52 -16.43 -23.15 6.14
CA ARG A 52 -15.57 -22.01 5.83
C ARG A 52 -16.38 -20.89 5.21
N ALA A 53 -17.16 -21.16 4.16
CA ALA A 53 -18.01 -20.16 3.49
C ALA A 53 -19.03 -19.52 4.47
N LYS A 54 -19.56 -20.29 5.43
CA LYS A 54 -20.44 -19.77 6.48
C LYS A 54 -19.76 -18.72 7.36
N TYR A 55 -18.49 -18.97 7.76
CA TYR A 55 -17.76 -17.99 8.58
C TYR A 55 -17.28 -16.81 7.76
N GLU A 56 -16.78 -17.02 6.55
CA GLU A 56 -16.39 -15.94 5.62
C GLU A 56 -17.57 -15.00 5.34
N LYS A 57 -18.79 -15.54 5.10
CA LYS A 57 -19.99 -14.73 4.94
C LYS A 57 -20.34 -13.93 6.20
N ARG A 58 -20.12 -14.50 7.39
CA ARG A 58 -20.33 -13.77 8.64
C ARG A 58 -19.32 -12.63 8.81
N VAL A 59 -18.06 -12.85 8.48
CA VAL A 59 -17.03 -11.80 8.44
C VAL A 59 -17.48 -10.67 7.52
N GLN A 60 -17.88 -11.01 6.28
CA GLN A 60 -18.33 -10.03 5.32
C GLN A 60 -19.51 -9.21 5.84
N ASN A 61 -20.55 -9.87 6.36
CA ASN A 61 -21.72 -9.19 6.89
C ASN A 61 -21.37 -8.25 8.05
N THR A 62 -20.46 -8.67 8.95
CA THR A 62 -20.05 -7.82 10.08
C THR A 62 -19.18 -6.66 9.61
N ASP A 63 -18.27 -6.88 8.65
CA ASP A 63 -17.47 -5.81 8.05
C ASP A 63 -18.36 -4.78 7.32
N GLU A 64 -19.40 -5.23 6.59
CA GLU A 64 -20.39 -4.35 5.96
C GLU A 64 -21.16 -3.53 7.00
N ALA A 65 -21.58 -4.16 8.10
CA ALA A 65 -22.27 -3.44 9.19
C ALA A 65 -21.36 -2.37 9.82
N LEU A 66 -20.09 -2.68 10.04
CA LEU A 66 -19.10 -1.70 10.52
C LEU A 66 -18.92 -0.54 9.54
N GLN A 67 -18.86 -0.81 8.24
CA GLN A 67 -18.77 0.24 7.22
C GLN A 67 -20.02 1.14 7.21
N ILE A 68 -21.21 0.57 7.43
CA ILE A 68 -22.46 1.33 7.54
C ILE A 68 -22.41 2.23 8.76
N ILE A 69 -21.98 1.72 9.93
CA ILE A 69 -21.82 2.53 11.14
C ILE A 69 -20.79 3.65 10.89
N ASP A 70 -19.65 3.36 10.29
CA ASP A 70 -18.60 4.35 10.00
C ASP A 70 -19.08 5.44 9.02
N LYS A 71 -20.04 5.13 8.13
CA LYS A 71 -20.66 6.11 7.22
C LYS A 71 -21.55 7.11 7.95
N TYR A 72 -22.36 6.65 8.91
CA TYR A 72 -23.36 7.48 9.58
C TYR A 72 -22.91 8.02 10.95
N ALA A 73 -21.98 7.34 11.59
CA ALA A 73 -21.35 7.75 12.84
C ALA A 73 -19.83 7.61 12.73
N PRO A 74 -19.16 8.47 11.93
CA PRO A 74 -17.72 8.40 11.77
C PRO A 74 -17.01 8.63 13.11
N GLU A 75 -16.01 7.80 13.42
CA GLU A 75 -15.12 8.09 14.54
C GLU A 75 -14.27 9.31 14.20
N GLU A 76 -14.06 10.19 15.17
CA GLU A 76 -13.06 11.24 15.07
C GLU A 76 -11.66 10.58 15.08
N LYS A 77 -11.25 10.09 13.91
CA LYS A 77 -9.91 9.52 13.77
C LYS A 77 -8.90 10.66 13.80
N SER A 78 -8.02 10.63 14.79
CA SER A 78 -6.82 11.46 14.78
C SER A 78 -6.08 11.23 13.45
N ILE A 79 -5.41 12.26 12.92
CA ILE A 79 -4.53 12.13 11.73
C ILE A 79 -3.52 10.99 11.92
N PHE A 80 -3.22 10.66 13.17
CA PHE A 80 -2.28 9.62 13.59
C PHE A 80 -2.93 8.30 13.99
N ALA A 81 -4.23 8.09 13.77
CA ALA A 81 -4.93 6.86 14.15
C ALA A 81 -4.28 5.58 13.59
N SER A 82 -3.69 5.67 12.39
CA SER A 82 -2.93 4.55 11.80
C SER A 82 -1.64 4.22 12.56
N LEU A 83 -1.15 5.12 13.41
CA LEU A 83 0.07 4.95 14.21
C LEU A 83 -0.25 4.45 15.63
N GLU A 84 -1.50 4.57 16.10
CA GLU A 84 -1.87 4.20 17.47
C GLU A 84 -1.85 2.68 17.71
N GLY A 85 -1.86 1.90 16.62
CA GLY A 85 -1.92 0.44 16.68
C GLY A 85 -3.34 -0.07 16.88
N ARG A 86 -3.48 -1.38 17.06
CA ARG A 86 -4.77 -2.02 17.30
C ARG A 86 -5.13 -1.97 18.79
N GLN A 87 -6.42 -1.99 19.08
CA GLN A 87 -6.89 -2.12 20.46
C GLN A 87 -6.55 -3.51 21.00
N GLU A 88 -6.14 -3.58 22.27
CA GLU A 88 -5.89 -4.85 22.96
C GLU A 88 -7.24 -5.43 23.45
N ALA A 89 -7.46 -6.70 23.17
CA ALA A 89 -8.59 -7.45 23.69
C ALA A 89 -8.10 -8.61 24.57
N SER A 90 -8.73 -8.81 25.71
CA SER A 90 -8.43 -9.93 26.61
C SER A 90 -9.15 -11.21 26.17
N GLU A 91 -8.69 -12.36 26.64
CA GLU A 91 -9.43 -13.61 26.45
C GLU A 91 -10.85 -13.55 27.06
N ALA A 92 -11.05 -12.77 28.12
CA ALA A 92 -12.35 -12.59 28.75
C ALA A 92 -13.33 -11.86 27.81
N ASP A 93 -12.88 -10.81 27.12
CA ASP A 93 -13.69 -10.06 26.15
C ASP A 93 -14.13 -10.97 24.98
N ILE A 94 -13.23 -11.84 24.52
CA ILE A 94 -13.57 -12.83 23.48
C ILE A 94 -14.62 -13.82 23.97
N GLN A 95 -14.54 -14.29 25.23
CA GLN A 95 -15.53 -15.20 25.80
C GLN A 95 -16.90 -14.51 25.95
N GLU A 96 -16.93 -13.25 26.32
CA GLU A 96 -18.17 -12.45 26.37
C GLU A 96 -18.82 -12.36 24.98
N ILE A 97 -18.03 -12.04 23.95
CA ILE A 97 -18.53 -11.98 22.57
C ILE A 97 -19.03 -13.35 22.08
N ILE A 98 -18.34 -14.45 22.44
CA ILE A 98 -18.78 -15.79 22.09
C ILE A 98 -20.13 -16.11 22.75
N ALA A 99 -20.34 -15.71 24.01
CA ALA A 99 -21.57 -15.91 24.71
C ALA A 99 -22.73 -15.09 24.10
N GLY A 100 -22.49 -13.81 23.79
CA GLY A 100 -23.46 -12.88 23.20
C GLY A 100 -23.59 -12.95 21.68
N ARG A 101 -22.89 -13.85 20.99
CA ARG A 101 -22.78 -13.88 19.51
C ARG A 101 -24.11 -13.90 18.75
N TRP A 102 -25.19 -14.40 19.34
CA TRP A 102 -26.48 -14.46 18.68
C TRP A 102 -27.14 -13.09 18.65
N ASP A 103 -27.00 -12.31 19.70
CA ASP A 103 -27.57 -10.96 19.82
C ASP A 103 -26.81 -10.01 18.89
N TYR A 104 -25.48 -10.05 18.88
CA TYR A 104 -24.66 -9.27 17.94
C TYR A 104 -24.92 -9.62 16.47
N ASN A 105 -25.17 -10.90 16.14
CA ASN A 105 -25.56 -11.25 14.76
C ASN A 105 -26.95 -10.70 14.39
N ARG A 106 -27.85 -10.56 15.35
CA ARG A 106 -29.16 -9.92 15.14
C ARG A 106 -28.97 -8.43 14.89
N GLU A 107 -28.09 -7.82 15.65
CA GLU A 107 -27.72 -6.41 15.50
C GLU A 107 -27.08 -6.14 14.13
N VAL A 108 -26.10 -6.94 13.70
CA VAL A 108 -25.50 -6.86 12.36
C VAL A 108 -26.57 -6.88 11.26
N LYS A 109 -27.55 -7.81 11.37
CA LYS A 109 -28.67 -7.87 10.39
C LYS A 109 -29.52 -6.61 10.45
N LYS A 110 -29.83 -6.12 11.65
CA LYS A 110 -30.65 -4.92 11.84
C LYS A 110 -29.97 -3.69 11.19
N ILE A 111 -28.65 -3.54 11.37
CA ILE A 111 -27.86 -2.47 10.74
C ILE A 111 -27.96 -2.54 9.22
N GLN A 112 -27.82 -3.73 8.63
CA GLN A 112 -27.94 -3.94 7.19
C GLN A 112 -29.36 -3.68 6.68
N GLU A 113 -30.40 -4.10 7.40
CA GLU A 113 -31.81 -3.83 7.08
C GLU A 113 -32.08 -2.33 7.11
N ILE A 114 -31.69 -1.61 8.17
CA ILE A 114 -31.84 -0.16 8.26
C ILE A 114 -31.17 0.55 7.08
N SER A 115 -29.95 0.17 6.73
CA SER A 115 -29.24 0.76 5.59
C SER A 115 -29.94 0.53 4.29
N LYS A 116 -30.51 -0.67 4.07
CA LYS A 116 -31.32 -1.00 2.88
C LYS A 116 -32.59 -0.19 2.82
N ASP A 117 -33.24 -0.02 3.95
CA ASP A 117 -34.48 0.76 4.05
C ASP A 117 -34.22 2.25 3.80
N ILE A 118 -33.13 2.80 4.32
CA ILE A 118 -32.69 4.18 4.02
C ILE A 118 -32.50 4.34 2.51
N ALA A 119 -31.77 3.43 1.86
CA ALA A 119 -31.58 3.47 0.41
C ALA A 119 -32.90 3.36 -0.36
N GLY A 120 -33.86 2.57 0.16
CA GLY A 120 -35.21 2.47 -0.38
C GLY A 120 -35.99 3.78 -0.30
N CYS A 121 -35.91 4.49 0.83
CA CYS A 121 -36.54 5.81 0.99
C CYS A 121 -35.84 6.89 0.16
N GLU A 122 -34.52 6.89 0.04
CA GLU A 122 -33.78 7.80 -0.83
C GLU A 122 -34.22 7.61 -2.32
N ALA A 123 -34.36 6.37 -2.76
CA ALA A 123 -34.92 6.07 -4.10
C ALA A 123 -36.38 6.54 -4.23
N GLY A 124 -37.19 6.43 -3.15
CA GLY A 124 -38.54 6.97 -3.06
C GLY A 124 -38.59 8.48 -3.22
N ILE A 125 -37.71 9.20 -2.55
CA ILE A 125 -37.58 10.66 -2.67
C ILE A 125 -37.26 11.07 -4.11
N ILE A 126 -36.27 10.42 -4.73
CA ILE A 126 -35.91 10.70 -6.14
C ILE A 126 -37.10 10.46 -7.05
N LYS A 127 -37.85 9.37 -6.85
CA LYS A 127 -39.03 9.07 -7.65
C LYS A 127 -40.12 10.13 -7.47
N CYS A 128 -40.36 10.59 -6.25
CA CYS A 128 -41.30 11.67 -5.96
C CYS A 128 -40.84 12.98 -6.59
N GLN A 129 -39.55 13.30 -6.54
CA GLN A 129 -38.99 14.49 -7.14
C GLN A 129 -39.15 14.51 -8.67
N VAL A 130 -38.81 13.41 -9.34
CA VAL A 130 -39.01 13.26 -10.77
C VAL A 130 -40.51 13.37 -11.16
N ALA A 131 -41.40 12.86 -10.30
CA ALA A 131 -42.82 13.02 -10.51
C ALA A 131 -43.30 14.47 -10.34
N ILE A 132 -42.74 15.21 -9.38
CA ILE A 132 -43.03 16.64 -9.18
C ILE A 132 -42.52 17.43 -10.41
N ASP A 133 -41.31 17.18 -10.86
CA ASP A 133 -40.72 17.87 -12.02
C ASP A 133 -41.56 17.62 -13.31
N GLY A 134 -42.06 16.38 -13.48
CA GLY A 134 -42.98 16.05 -14.58
C GLY A 134 -44.34 16.71 -14.49
N LEU A 135 -44.78 17.11 -13.27
CA LEU A 135 -46.05 17.83 -13.07
C LEU A 135 -45.88 19.35 -13.09
N ALA A 136 -44.66 19.87 -13.04
CA ALA A 136 -44.38 21.31 -13.00
C ALA A 136 -45.07 22.12 -14.11
N PRO A 137 -45.10 21.70 -15.41
CA PRO A 137 -45.78 22.44 -16.46
C PRO A 137 -47.30 22.47 -16.36
N TRP A 138 -47.87 21.55 -15.54
CA TRP A 138 -49.32 21.38 -15.35
C TRP A 138 -49.84 22.05 -14.09
N LEU A 139 -49.03 22.70 -13.26
CA LEU A 139 -49.42 23.22 -11.94
C LEU A 139 -50.55 24.26 -12.02
N ASN A 140 -50.66 24.99 -13.11
CA ASN A 140 -51.74 25.97 -13.33
C ASN A 140 -53.06 25.38 -13.73
N MET A 141 -53.18 24.05 -13.76
CA MET A 141 -54.41 23.37 -14.15
C MET A 141 -55.29 23.03 -12.94
N ASP A 142 -56.49 23.65 -12.90
CA ASP A 142 -57.44 23.51 -11.77
C ASP A 142 -58.31 22.22 -11.86
N ILE A 143 -58.20 21.44 -12.92
CA ILE A 143 -58.98 20.24 -13.11
C ILE A 143 -58.13 18.96 -13.00
N PRO A 144 -58.67 17.84 -12.54
CA PRO A 144 -57.96 16.57 -12.51
C PRO A 144 -57.51 16.12 -13.91
N ILE A 145 -56.31 15.54 -14.03
CA ILE A 145 -55.72 15.10 -15.32
C ILE A 145 -56.58 14.04 -16.03
N ASN A 146 -57.40 13.28 -15.30
CA ASN A 146 -58.27 12.25 -15.83
C ASN A 146 -59.66 12.79 -16.26
N THR A 147 -59.84 14.11 -16.31
CA THR A 147 -61.12 14.70 -16.72
C THR A 147 -61.35 14.45 -18.21
N THR A 148 -62.46 13.76 -18.53
CA THR A 148 -62.82 13.41 -19.91
C THR A 148 -63.88 14.32 -20.50
N GLY A 149 -64.50 15.17 -19.66
CA GLY A 149 -65.52 16.10 -20.09
C GLY A 149 -66.90 15.92 -19.42
N THR A 150 -67.94 16.44 -20.00
CA THR A 150 -69.33 16.40 -19.52
C THR A 150 -70.25 15.66 -20.54
N GLU A 151 -71.55 15.64 -20.28
CA GLU A 151 -72.51 15.04 -21.26
C GLU A 151 -72.45 15.69 -22.64
N LYS A 152 -72.09 16.98 -22.73
CA LYS A 152 -72.11 17.75 -24.01
C LYS A 152 -70.72 18.18 -24.50
N THR A 153 -69.65 18.07 -23.66
CA THR A 153 -68.31 18.52 -23.99
C THR A 153 -67.30 17.40 -23.73
N ASP A 154 -66.27 17.36 -24.56
CA ASP A 154 -65.07 16.53 -24.34
C ASP A 154 -63.89 17.42 -23.94
N VAL A 155 -63.09 16.92 -23.01
CA VAL A 155 -61.85 17.58 -22.55
C VAL A 155 -60.66 16.75 -23.04
N MET A 156 -59.78 17.42 -23.77
CA MET A 156 -58.54 16.86 -24.31
C MET A 156 -57.36 17.50 -23.58
N ILE A 157 -56.66 16.70 -22.80
CA ILE A 157 -55.47 17.13 -22.05
C ILE A 157 -54.27 16.46 -22.70
N GLY A 158 -53.27 17.27 -23.09
CA GLY A 158 -52.09 16.75 -23.76
C GLY A 158 -51.01 17.77 -24.00
N THR A 159 -49.97 17.34 -24.68
CA THR A 159 -48.80 18.16 -24.99
C THR A 159 -48.67 18.42 -26.49
N MET A 160 -48.09 19.53 -26.83
CA MET A 160 -47.73 19.98 -28.18
C MET A 160 -46.22 20.38 -28.23
N PRO A 161 -45.65 20.61 -29.43
CA PRO A 161 -44.30 21.13 -29.56
C PRO A 161 -44.05 22.38 -28.75
N PRO A 162 -42.83 22.61 -28.26
CA PRO A 162 -42.52 23.74 -27.37
C PRO A 162 -42.71 25.09 -28.05
N GLY A 163 -43.03 26.10 -27.26
CA GLY A 163 -43.08 27.50 -27.68
C GLY A 163 -44.37 27.95 -28.39
N LEU A 164 -45.43 27.13 -28.40
CA LEU A 164 -46.72 27.50 -28.97
C LEU A 164 -47.57 28.33 -27.99
N THR A 165 -48.21 29.35 -28.52
CA THR A 165 -49.18 30.17 -27.78
C THR A 165 -50.61 29.71 -28.04
N GLU A 166 -51.58 30.15 -27.22
CA GLU A 166 -52.99 29.84 -27.43
C GLU A 166 -53.48 30.30 -28.80
N THR A 167 -52.99 31.47 -29.26
CA THR A 167 -53.32 32.04 -30.58
C THR A 167 -52.79 31.19 -31.72
N ASP A 168 -51.62 30.60 -31.59
CA ASP A 168 -51.01 29.73 -32.59
C ASP A 168 -51.82 28.45 -32.72
N ILE A 169 -52.20 27.86 -31.59
CA ILE A 169 -52.98 26.62 -31.57
C ILE A 169 -54.39 26.81 -32.11
N GLN A 170 -55.03 27.93 -31.74
CA GLN A 170 -56.34 28.35 -32.32
C GLN A 170 -56.23 28.61 -33.84
N GLY A 171 -55.09 29.23 -34.26
CA GLY A 171 -54.79 29.41 -35.67
C GLY A 171 -54.69 28.13 -36.48
N TYR A 172 -54.14 27.05 -35.91
CA TYR A 172 -54.11 25.72 -36.56
C TYR A 172 -55.52 25.17 -36.83
N ILE A 173 -56.43 25.30 -35.83
CA ILE A 173 -57.79 24.81 -35.98
C ILE A 173 -58.58 25.65 -36.98
N SER A 174 -58.51 26.99 -36.88
CA SER A 174 -59.22 27.90 -37.75
C SER A 174 -58.71 27.90 -39.20
N SER A 175 -57.42 27.62 -39.40
CA SER A 175 -56.84 27.48 -40.77
C SER A 175 -57.21 26.17 -41.43
N ALA A 176 -57.40 25.09 -40.66
CA ALA A 176 -57.78 23.77 -41.20
C ALA A 176 -59.28 23.71 -41.52
N GLU A 177 -60.16 24.20 -40.67
CA GLU A 177 -61.61 24.24 -40.84
C GLU A 177 -62.21 25.52 -40.23
N PRO A 178 -62.45 26.61 -41.04
CA PRO A 178 -62.93 27.89 -40.53
C PRO A 178 -64.39 27.86 -39.96
N GLU A 179 -65.17 26.82 -40.30
CA GLU A 179 -66.56 26.69 -39.83
C GLU A 179 -66.72 26.00 -38.47
N ILE A 180 -65.60 25.46 -37.85
CA ILE A 180 -65.66 24.84 -36.55
C ILE A 180 -65.85 25.88 -35.46
N ALA A 181 -66.97 25.84 -34.76
CA ALA A 181 -67.26 26.64 -33.59
C ALA A 181 -67.54 25.77 -32.37
N GLY A 182 -67.36 26.31 -31.15
CA GLY A 182 -67.66 25.59 -29.92
C GLY A 182 -66.48 24.81 -29.33
N TYR A 183 -65.27 25.32 -29.53
CA TYR A 183 -64.04 24.86 -28.84
C TYR A 183 -63.33 26.02 -28.12
N THR A 184 -62.58 25.67 -27.09
CA THR A 184 -61.66 26.57 -26.39
C THR A 184 -60.35 25.84 -26.10
N VAL A 185 -59.27 26.52 -26.33
CA VAL A 185 -57.91 26.00 -26.03
C VAL A 185 -57.26 26.92 -25.02
N THR A 186 -56.69 26.32 -24.01
CA THR A 186 -55.91 27.05 -22.96
C THR A 186 -54.55 26.39 -22.82
N VAL A 187 -53.48 27.16 -22.90
CA VAL A 187 -52.12 26.74 -22.61
C VAL A 187 -51.93 26.83 -21.11
N VAL A 188 -51.70 25.70 -20.47
CA VAL A 188 -51.52 25.59 -19.01
C VAL A 188 -50.10 25.97 -18.63
N GLY A 189 -49.14 25.57 -19.42
CA GLY A 189 -47.74 25.88 -19.20
C GLY A 189 -46.88 25.44 -20.40
N SER A 190 -45.70 26.03 -20.54
CA SER A 190 -44.73 25.65 -21.56
C SER A 190 -43.37 25.42 -20.94
N ASP A 191 -42.69 24.45 -21.42
CA ASP A 191 -41.34 24.02 -21.00
C ASP A 191 -40.47 24.01 -22.28
N LYS A 192 -39.17 23.74 -22.13
CA LYS A 192 -38.23 23.69 -23.26
C LYS A 192 -38.54 22.55 -24.24
N ASP A 193 -39.20 21.50 -23.76
CA ASP A 193 -39.43 20.26 -24.49
C ASP A 193 -40.88 20.17 -25.03
N GLN A 194 -41.83 20.83 -24.35
CA GLN A 194 -43.28 20.69 -24.72
C GLN A 194 -44.12 21.87 -24.23
N THR A 195 -45.21 22.11 -24.87
CA THR A 195 -46.30 23.03 -24.44
C THR A 195 -47.46 22.20 -23.94
N CYS A 196 -47.86 22.39 -22.68
CA CYS A 196 -48.98 21.71 -22.03
C CYS A 196 -50.29 22.48 -22.29
N MET A 197 -51.29 21.80 -22.80
CA MET A 197 -52.58 22.42 -23.17
C MET A 197 -53.80 21.59 -22.73
N VAL A 198 -54.88 22.29 -22.55
CA VAL A 198 -56.22 21.75 -22.38
C VAL A 198 -57.12 22.32 -23.49
N ALA A 199 -57.73 21.43 -24.26
CA ALA A 199 -58.75 21.81 -25.23
C ALA A 199 -60.10 21.26 -24.78
N ILE A 200 -61.10 22.11 -24.78
CA ILE A 200 -62.50 21.73 -24.50
C ILE A 200 -63.28 21.97 -25.77
N ALA A 201 -63.97 20.93 -26.26
CA ALA A 201 -64.77 21.02 -27.44
C ALA A 201 -66.14 20.34 -27.22
N ILE A 202 -67.19 20.80 -27.94
CA ILE A 202 -68.48 20.20 -27.95
C ILE A 202 -68.34 18.82 -28.62
N LYS A 203 -69.03 17.79 -28.12
CA LYS A 203 -68.90 16.41 -28.60
C LYS A 203 -69.13 16.21 -30.12
N THR A 204 -69.93 17.10 -30.76
CA THR A 204 -70.12 17.06 -32.19
C THR A 204 -68.92 17.41 -33.04
N VAL A 205 -67.97 18.16 -32.49
CA VAL A 205 -66.77 18.67 -33.19
C VAL A 205 -65.48 18.14 -32.54
N SER A 206 -65.56 17.52 -31.39
CA SER A 206 -64.39 17.10 -30.57
C SER A 206 -63.42 16.18 -31.34
N GLN A 207 -63.94 15.21 -32.10
CA GLN A 207 -63.12 14.28 -32.87
C GLN A 207 -62.31 14.99 -33.97
N ARG A 208 -62.95 15.94 -34.68
CA ARG A 208 -62.27 16.74 -35.71
C ARG A 208 -61.19 17.65 -35.13
N VAL A 209 -61.48 18.34 -34.01
CA VAL A 209 -60.52 19.16 -33.30
C VAL A 209 -59.33 18.32 -32.86
N GLU A 210 -59.55 17.11 -32.35
CA GLU A 210 -58.48 16.22 -31.96
C GLU A 210 -57.59 15.78 -33.14
N GLU A 211 -58.22 15.42 -34.28
CA GLU A 211 -57.51 15.03 -35.51
C GLU A 211 -56.62 16.16 -36.04
N ILE A 212 -57.11 17.43 -36.03
CA ILE A 212 -56.33 18.61 -36.40
C ILE A 212 -55.16 18.84 -35.43
N LEU A 213 -55.41 18.76 -34.13
CA LEU A 213 -54.35 18.94 -33.14
C LEU A 213 -53.27 17.84 -33.23
N ARG A 214 -53.70 16.58 -33.50
CA ARG A 214 -52.74 15.46 -33.68
C ARG A 214 -51.87 15.63 -34.92
N SER A 215 -52.38 16.19 -36.00
CA SER A 215 -51.59 16.49 -37.19
C SER A 215 -50.50 17.53 -36.95
N HIS A 216 -50.65 18.37 -35.92
CA HIS A 216 -49.71 19.35 -35.47
C HIS A 216 -48.89 18.95 -34.23
N GLY A 217 -48.85 17.64 -33.90
CA GLY A 217 -47.99 17.07 -32.85
C GLY A 217 -48.65 16.96 -31.48
N PHE A 218 -49.98 17.10 -31.38
CA PHE A 218 -50.68 16.86 -30.11
C PHE A 218 -50.58 15.40 -29.68
N THR A 219 -50.18 15.18 -28.45
CA THR A 219 -50.17 13.87 -27.82
C THR A 219 -50.95 13.90 -26.53
N ARG A 220 -51.95 13.03 -26.38
CA ARG A 220 -52.68 12.92 -25.12
C ARG A 220 -51.78 12.42 -24.01
N ILE A 221 -51.92 13.01 -22.83
CA ILE A 221 -51.20 12.54 -21.63
C ILE A 221 -51.74 11.16 -21.21
N SER A 222 -50.82 10.23 -20.99
CA SER A 222 -51.16 8.86 -20.55
C SER A 222 -51.24 8.73 -19.03
N TYR A 223 -51.05 9.81 -18.29
CA TYR A 223 -51.02 9.81 -16.84
C TYR A 223 -52.43 10.07 -16.28
N PHE A 224 -52.97 9.12 -15.52
CA PHE A 224 -54.27 9.23 -14.90
C PHE A 224 -54.22 9.55 -13.42
N SER A 225 -54.82 10.67 -13.02
CA SER A 225 -54.95 11.07 -11.60
C SER A 225 -56.31 11.71 -11.36
N LYS A 226 -56.98 11.27 -10.30
CA LYS A 226 -58.24 11.88 -9.81
C LYS A 226 -58.02 13.18 -9.04
N ARG A 227 -56.75 13.55 -8.73
CA ARG A 227 -56.40 14.79 -8.05
C ARG A 227 -55.87 15.79 -9.07
N THR A 228 -56.01 17.07 -8.74
CA THR A 228 -55.37 18.14 -9.52
C THR A 228 -53.84 18.02 -9.46
N PRO A 229 -53.07 18.57 -10.44
CA PRO A 229 -51.61 18.55 -10.40
C PRO A 229 -51.04 19.16 -9.14
N GLU A 230 -51.61 20.26 -8.65
CA GLU A 230 -51.21 20.90 -7.39
C GLU A 230 -51.37 19.98 -6.19
N GLN A 231 -52.59 19.41 -6.01
CA GLN A 231 -52.86 18.46 -4.92
C GLN A 231 -51.93 17.22 -4.97
N LYS A 232 -51.57 16.80 -6.19
CA LYS A 232 -50.68 15.66 -6.38
C LYS A 232 -49.21 16.00 -6.00
N THR A 233 -48.78 17.18 -6.40
CA THR A 233 -47.45 17.74 -6.03
C THR A 233 -47.33 17.92 -4.53
N ASP A 234 -48.36 18.45 -3.88
CA ASP A 234 -48.35 18.61 -2.42
C ASP A 234 -48.33 17.27 -1.70
N LYS A 235 -49.03 16.26 -2.25
CA LYS A 235 -48.91 14.89 -1.72
C LYS A 235 -47.47 14.36 -1.85
N TYR A 236 -46.83 14.50 -2.99
CA TYR A 236 -45.46 14.06 -3.18
C TYR A 236 -44.49 14.82 -2.27
N ARG A 237 -44.69 16.11 -2.06
CA ARG A 237 -43.92 16.90 -1.08
C ARG A 237 -44.15 16.43 0.37
N ALA A 238 -45.36 16.00 0.71
CA ALA A 238 -45.65 15.39 2.01
C ALA A 238 -44.95 14.04 2.14
N ASP A 239 -45.05 13.18 1.12
CA ASP A 239 -44.38 11.86 1.08
C ASP A 239 -42.84 12.03 1.20
N ILE A 240 -42.22 13.05 0.54
CA ILE A 240 -40.79 13.35 0.67
C ILE A 240 -40.45 13.72 2.10
N ARG A 241 -41.21 14.60 2.75
CA ARG A 241 -40.96 14.99 4.15
C ARG A 241 -41.07 13.82 5.12
N GLU A 242 -42.02 12.92 4.87
CA GLU A 242 -42.17 11.70 5.67
C GLU A 242 -40.94 10.77 5.49
N PHE A 243 -40.45 10.59 4.25
CA PHE A 243 -39.24 9.83 3.98
C PHE A 243 -37.99 10.48 4.61
N GLU A 244 -37.82 11.80 4.51
CA GLU A 244 -36.72 12.52 5.11
C GLU A 244 -36.72 12.39 6.63
N GLN A 245 -37.86 12.51 7.29
CA GLN A 245 -37.98 12.33 8.73
C GLN A 245 -37.67 10.89 9.13
N TRP A 246 -38.19 9.92 8.41
CA TRP A 246 -37.92 8.51 8.66
C TRP A 246 -36.43 8.16 8.48
N ILE A 247 -35.78 8.71 7.45
CA ILE A 247 -34.34 8.55 7.23
C ILE A 247 -33.56 9.13 8.42
N GLU A 248 -33.93 10.29 8.92
CA GLU A 248 -33.26 10.92 10.06
C GLU A 248 -33.43 10.11 11.35
N ASP A 249 -34.63 9.60 11.61
CA ASP A 249 -34.89 8.71 12.75
C ASP A 249 -34.04 7.44 12.66
N LYS A 250 -33.92 6.86 11.46
CA LYS A 250 -33.10 5.66 11.24
C LYS A 250 -31.60 5.91 11.30
N LYS A 251 -31.15 7.08 10.88
CA LYS A 251 -29.75 7.50 11.10
C LYS A 251 -29.44 7.64 12.58
N ASN A 252 -30.33 8.25 13.36
CA ASN A 252 -30.15 8.36 14.81
C ASN A 252 -30.14 6.98 15.50
N GLU A 253 -30.94 6.02 15.02
CA GLU A 253 -30.89 4.64 15.49
C GLU A 253 -29.53 3.99 15.19
N LEU A 254 -28.96 4.19 13.97
CA LEU A 254 -27.62 3.70 13.63
C LEU A 254 -26.53 4.37 14.48
N VAL A 255 -26.65 5.65 14.78
CA VAL A 255 -25.71 6.37 15.66
C VAL A 255 -25.73 5.76 17.08
N SER A 256 -26.90 5.40 17.61
CA SER A 256 -27.00 4.73 18.92
C SER A 256 -26.36 3.33 18.94
N MET A 257 -26.33 2.64 17.79
CA MET A 257 -25.65 1.34 17.63
C MET A 257 -24.13 1.46 17.51
N ALA A 258 -23.60 2.67 17.32
CA ALA A 258 -22.16 2.89 17.23
C ALA A 258 -21.42 2.58 18.55
N ASP A 259 -22.10 2.58 19.69
CA ASP A 259 -21.55 2.22 20.99
C ASP A 259 -21.06 0.75 21.04
N ASP A 260 -21.70 -0.14 20.28
CA ASP A 260 -21.31 -1.55 20.18
C ASP A 260 -20.26 -1.83 19.09
N ARG A 261 -19.70 -0.80 18.44
CA ARG A 261 -18.70 -0.90 17.36
C ARG A 261 -17.51 -1.80 17.72
N ASP A 262 -16.94 -1.62 18.91
CA ASP A 262 -15.77 -2.39 19.32
C ASP A 262 -16.11 -3.86 19.55
N LYS A 263 -17.31 -4.15 20.03
CA LYS A 263 -17.82 -5.53 20.14
C LYS A 263 -18.03 -6.17 18.77
N LEU A 264 -18.54 -5.40 17.79
CA LEU A 264 -18.68 -5.87 16.42
C LEU A 264 -17.33 -6.10 15.73
N ARG A 265 -16.32 -5.25 16.01
CA ARG A 265 -14.94 -5.44 15.57
C ARG A 265 -14.36 -6.76 16.08
N LEU A 266 -14.54 -7.01 17.37
CA LEU A 266 -14.09 -8.25 18.01
C LEU A 266 -14.86 -9.48 17.49
N LEU A 267 -16.16 -9.35 17.22
CA LEU A 267 -16.96 -10.39 16.58
C LEU A 267 -16.47 -10.74 15.17
N ALA A 268 -16.11 -9.73 14.36
CA ALA A 268 -15.55 -9.93 13.02
C ALA A 268 -14.22 -10.69 13.08
N ASP A 269 -13.34 -10.33 14.02
CA ASP A 269 -12.05 -11.01 14.20
C ASP A 269 -12.24 -12.44 14.73
N TYR A 270 -13.17 -12.69 15.64
CA TYR A 270 -13.55 -14.04 16.05
C TYR A 270 -13.96 -14.91 14.84
N TYR A 271 -14.79 -14.37 13.93
CA TYR A 271 -15.19 -15.13 12.75
C TYR A 271 -14.04 -15.35 11.76
N ARG A 272 -13.05 -14.43 11.65
CA ARG A 272 -11.82 -14.62 10.86
C ARG A 272 -10.99 -15.77 11.41
N ILE A 273 -10.73 -15.76 12.70
CA ILE A 273 -9.99 -16.84 13.38
C ILE A 273 -10.67 -18.20 13.11
N ARG A 274 -12.01 -18.25 13.18
CA ARG A 274 -12.76 -19.47 12.89
C ARG A 274 -12.69 -19.85 11.40
N ALA A 275 -12.76 -18.92 10.47
CA ALA A 275 -12.63 -19.17 9.04
C ALA A 275 -11.25 -19.75 8.70
N ASP A 276 -10.19 -19.16 9.25
CA ASP A 276 -8.81 -19.64 9.07
C ASP A 276 -8.63 -21.05 9.64
N LYS A 277 -9.21 -21.34 10.82
CA LYS A 277 -9.20 -22.68 11.37
C LYS A 277 -9.87 -23.71 10.44
N TYR A 278 -11.04 -23.39 9.85
CA TYR A 278 -11.71 -24.29 8.92
C TYR A 278 -10.98 -24.40 7.57
N LYS A 279 -10.25 -23.37 7.15
CA LYS A 279 -9.37 -23.42 5.99
C LYS A 279 -8.27 -24.46 6.21
N VAL A 280 -7.56 -24.38 7.33
CA VAL A 280 -6.51 -25.34 7.68
C VAL A 280 -7.07 -26.73 7.94
N LEU A 281 -8.21 -26.85 8.64
CA LEU A 281 -8.88 -28.13 8.86
C LEU A 281 -9.22 -28.87 7.55
N GLY A 282 -9.49 -28.12 6.47
CA GLY A 282 -9.76 -28.69 5.15
C GLY A 282 -8.52 -29.20 4.43
N SER A 283 -7.31 -28.75 4.78
CA SER A 283 -6.05 -29.18 4.18
C SER A 283 -5.38 -30.35 4.92
N ILE A 284 -5.84 -30.67 6.12
CA ILE A 284 -5.28 -31.75 6.96
C ILE A 284 -5.67 -33.12 6.44
N LEU A 285 -4.69 -34.03 6.39
CA LEU A 285 -4.89 -35.39 6.03
C LEU A 285 -5.52 -36.19 7.19
N GLN A 286 -6.55 -36.96 6.92
CA GLN A 286 -7.23 -37.76 7.93
C GLN A 286 -7.63 -39.14 7.42
N SER A 287 -7.53 -40.14 8.32
CA SER A 287 -8.06 -41.48 8.15
C SER A 287 -9.46 -41.62 8.77
N LYS A 288 -9.93 -42.84 8.96
CA LYS A 288 -11.19 -43.12 9.67
C LYS A 288 -11.14 -42.66 11.14
N SER A 289 -10.02 -42.85 11.84
CA SER A 289 -9.88 -42.61 13.30
C SER A 289 -8.79 -41.62 13.69
N THR A 290 -7.80 -41.37 12.84
CA THR A 290 -6.65 -40.48 13.09
C THR A 290 -6.57 -39.34 12.07
N PHE A 291 -5.73 -38.34 12.36
CA PHE A 291 -5.35 -37.30 11.43
C PHE A 291 -3.86 -37.01 11.59
N VAL A 292 -3.26 -36.42 10.56
CA VAL A 292 -1.85 -36.04 10.52
C VAL A 292 -1.76 -34.57 10.13
N ILE A 293 -1.01 -33.81 10.91
CA ILE A 293 -0.60 -32.43 10.61
C ILE A 293 0.88 -32.43 10.35
N SER A 294 1.29 -32.04 9.17
CA SER A 294 2.69 -31.77 8.85
C SER A 294 2.92 -30.27 8.84
N GLY A 295 4.06 -29.81 9.35
CA GLY A 295 4.37 -28.39 9.39
C GLY A 295 5.82 -28.10 9.73
N TYR A 296 6.13 -26.81 9.80
CA TYR A 296 7.44 -26.30 10.20
C TYR A 296 7.36 -25.56 11.52
N VAL A 297 8.41 -25.71 12.32
CA VAL A 297 8.55 -25.05 13.62
C VAL A 297 10.00 -24.63 13.82
N LEU A 298 10.21 -23.51 14.51
CA LEU A 298 11.55 -23.10 14.90
C LEU A 298 12.18 -24.09 15.86
N GLU A 299 13.42 -24.44 15.65
CA GLU A 299 14.14 -25.42 16.51
C GLU A 299 14.04 -25.06 18.01
N ARG A 300 14.14 -23.77 18.35
CA ARG A 300 14.01 -23.28 19.74
C ARG A 300 12.62 -23.47 20.37
N ASP A 301 11.58 -23.58 19.55
CA ASP A 301 10.18 -23.61 20.00
C ASP A 301 9.61 -25.05 20.00
N VAL A 302 10.37 -26.01 19.48
CA VAL A 302 9.97 -27.42 19.36
C VAL A 302 9.54 -28.01 20.72
N ASP A 303 10.42 -27.89 21.72
CA ASP A 303 10.17 -28.48 23.04
C ASP A 303 8.93 -27.90 23.71
N ARG A 304 8.72 -26.60 23.54
CA ARG A 304 7.55 -25.90 24.07
C ARG A 304 6.26 -26.37 23.40
N VAL A 305 6.27 -26.50 22.07
CA VAL A 305 5.09 -26.94 21.29
C VAL A 305 4.73 -28.38 21.68
N VAL A 306 5.72 -29.28 21.70
CA VAL A 306 5.52 -30.69 22.03
C VAL A 306 5.06 -30.86 23.49
N ALA A 307 5.66 -30.17 24.44
CA ALA A 307 5.26 -30.21 25.86
C ALA A 307 3.82 -29.79 26.08
N VAL A 308 3.41 -28.62 25.53
CA VAL A 308 2.06 -28.06 25.68
C VAL A 308 0.99 -28.95 25.04
N LEU A 309 1.32 -29.61 23.91
CA LEU A 309 0.39 -30.51 23.25
C LEU A 309 0.26 -31.84 24.01
N ASN A 310 1.37 -32.43 24.49
CA ASN A 310 1.36 -33.68 25.25
C ASN A 310 0.70 -33.55 26.64
N GLU A 311 0.72 -32.35 27.23
CA GLU A 311 0.04 -32.09 28.52
C GLU A 311 -1.49 -32.28 28.40
N LYS A 312 -2.08 -31.88 27.26
CA LYS A 312 -3.53 -31.83 27.07
C LYS A 312 -4.10 -32.94 26.20
N PHE A 313 -3.29 -33.52 25.33
CA PHE A 313 -3.74 -34.49 24.30
C PHE A 313 -2.85 -35.70 24.25
N SER A 314 -3.46 -36.85 23.94
CA SER A 314 -2.70 -38.07 23.61
C SER A 314 -2.38 -38.02 22.12
N LEU A 315 -1.18 -37.63 21.79
CA LEU A 315 -0.69 -37.53 20.41
C LEU A 315 0.74 -38.07 20.28
N MET A 316 1.14 -38.34 19.05
CA MET A 316 2.52 -38.64 18.66
C MET A 316 3.03 -37.45 17.85
N ALA A 317 4.13 -36.88 18.27
CA ALA A 317 4.78 -35.77 17.57
C ALA A 317 6.19 -36.20 17.17
N ASP A 318 6.43 -36.38 15.89
CA ASP A 318 7.74 -36.67 15.32
C ASP A 318 8.37 -35.39 14.81
N VAL A 319 9.63 -35.17 15.20
CA VAL A 319 10.39 -33.97 14.81
C VAL A 319 11.68 -34.41 14.15
N TYR A 320 11.92 -33.89 12.94
CA TYR A 320 13.11 -34.25 12.18
C TYR A 320 13.64 -33.00 11.41
N ASP A 321 14.88 -33.16 10.93
CA ASP A 321 15.49 -32.11 10.11
C ASP A 321 14.77 -32.00 8.77
N VAL A 322 14.71 -30.76 8.24
CA VAL A 322 14.10 -30.52 6.94
C VAL A 322 14.92 -31.25 5.85
N PRO A 323 14.30 -32.09 5.01
CA PRO A 323 14.98 -32.80 3.93
C PRO A 323 15.74 -31.84 3.00
N GLU A 324 16.85 -32.33 2.42
CA GLU A 324 17.68 -31.47 1.54
C GLU A 324 17.00 -31.06 0.26
N ASP A 325 16.00 -31.74 -0.21
CA ASP A 325 15.19 -31.42 -1.39
C ASP A 325 14.02 -30.46 -1.12
N GLU A 326 13.70 -30.22 0.17
CA GLU A 326 12.59 -29.38 0.59
C GLU A 326 13.06 -27.98 1.00
N ALA A 327 12.38 -26.94 0.53
CA ALA A 327 12.64 -25.55 0.92
C ALA A 327 11.83 -25.18 2.17
N ALA A 328 12.51 -25.15 3.33
CA ALA A 328 11.88 -24.69 4.57
C ALA A 328 11.54 -23.20 4.50
N PRO A 329 10.47 -22.75 5.17
CA PRO A 329 10.21 -21.34 5.36
C PRO A 329 11.29 -20.68 6.22
N ILE A 330 11.49 -19.38 6.04
CA ILE A 330 12.61 -18.64 6.63
C ILE A 330 12.09 -17.58 7.59
N GLN A 331 12.68 -17.58 8.78
CA GLN A 331 12.52 -16.49 9.74
C GLN A 331 13.87 -15.89 10.06
N LEU A 332 13.96 -14.56 9.96
CA LEU A 332 15.15 -13.81 10.29
C LEU A 332 15.10 -13.37 11.75
N GLN A 333 16.25 -13.36 12.39
CA GLN A 333 16.45 -12.77 13.73
C GLN A 333 17.71 -11.93 13.71
N ASN A 334 17.54 -10.65 13.46
CA ASN A 334 18.62 -9.68 13.47
C ASN A 334 18.62 -8.83 14.75
N PRO A 335 19.77 -8.27 15.16
CA PRO A 335 19.81 -7.26 16.21
C PRO A 335 18.86 -6.09 15.89
N LYS A 336 18.24 -5.49 16.92
CA LYS A 336 17.20 -4.46 16.76
C LYS A 336 17.57 -3.30 15.80
N MET A 337 18.86 -2.95 15.72
CA MET A 337 19.35 -1.92 14.81
C MET A 337 19.24 -2.38 13.34
N PHE A 338 19.73 -3.57 13.02
CA PHE A 338 19.78 -4.10 11.66
C PHE A 338 18.43 -4.70 11.22
N ALA A 339 17.63 -5.18 12.16
CA ALA A 339 16.26 -5.63 11.90
C ALA A 339 15.37 -4.53 11.25
N SER A 340 15.73 -3.26 11.39
CA SER A 340 15.06 -2.16 10.71
C SER A 340 15.16 -2.22 9.18
N ALA A 341 16.21 -2.84 8.64
CA ALA A 341 16.45 -3.01 7.21
C ALA A 341 15.87 -4.32 6.64
N GLU A 342 15.29 -5.21 7.47
CA GLU A 342 14.68 -6.46 7.01
C GLU A 342 13.59 -6.22 5.95
N GLY A 343 12.78 -5.16 6.08
CA GLY A 343 11.78 -4.81 5.09
C GLY A 343 12.34 -4.48 3.71
N VAL A 344 13.57 -3.94 3.63
CA VAL A 344 14.27 -3.72 2.36
C VAL A 344 14.70 -5.06 1.75
N LEU A 345 15.21 -5.99 2.57
CA LEU A 345 15.55 -7.34 2.10
C LEU A 345 14.31 -8.13 1.66
N GLU A 346 13.22 -8.10 2.45
CA GLU A 346 11.96 -8.77 2.13
C GLU A 346 11.36 -8.29 0.81
N SER A 347 11.55 -7.01 0.46
CA SER A 347 11.08 -6.45 -0.83
C SER A 347 11.83 -7.02 -2.03
N PHE A 348 13.06 -7.47 -1.87
CA PHE A 348 13.82 -8.18 -2.91
C PHE A 348 13.53 -9.68 -2.89
N GLY A 349 13.58 -10.29 -1.72
CA GLY A 349 13.36 -11.71 -1.48
C GLY A 349 14.16 -12.20 -0.29
N LEU A 350 13.60 -13.14 0.48
CA LEU A 350 14.31 -13.77 1.59
C LEU A 350 15.43 -14.68 1.09
N PRO A 351 16.45 -14.96 1.92
CA PRO A 351 17.57 -15.84 1.54
C PRO A 351 17.08 -17.20 1.04
N GLY A 352 17.64 -17.66 -0.05
CA GLY A 352 17.39 -19.00 -0.54
C GLY A 352 18.05 -20.07 0.35
N LYS A 353 17.81 -21.36 0.03
CA LYS A 353 18.40 -22.47 0.76
C LYS A 353 19.94 -22.43 0.72
N GLY A 354 20.57 -22.39 1.89
CA GLY A 354 22.03 -22.34 2.00
C GLY A 354 22.66 -20.97 1.74
N GLU A 355 21.86 -19.93 1.52
CA GLU A 355 22.33 -18.55 1.48
C GLU A 355 22.47 -17.95 2.89
N MET A 356 23.30 -16.94 2.97
CA MET A 356 23.51 -16.17 4.20
C MET A 356 22.59 -14.95 4.19
N ASP A 357 22.10 -14.58 5.37
CA ASP A 357 21.36 -13.32 5.53
C ASP A 357 22.29 -12.10 5.34
N PRO A 358 22.06 -11.29 4.32
CA PRO A 358 22.84 -10.09 4.04
C PRO A 358 22.38 -8.86 4.81
N THR A 359 21.35 -8.94 5.66
CA THR A 359 20.72 -7.78 6.30
C THR A 359 21.69 -6.89 7.05
N THR A 360 22.61 -7.48 7.82
CA THR A 360 23.58 -6.69 8.62
C THR A 360 24.53 -5.83 7.76
N PRO A 361 25.30 -6.40 6.81
CA PRO A 361 26.18 -5.59 5.96
C PRO A 361 25.38 -4.67 5.04
N MET A 362 24.25 -5.12 4.51
CA MET A 362 23.35 -4.31 3.68
C MET A 362 22.87 -3.06 4.44
N ALA A 363 22.45 -3.20 5.71
CA ALA A 363 21.95 -2.09 6.50
C ALA A 363 23.02 -1.00 6.71
N ILE A 364 24.27 -1.38 6.95
CA ILE A 364 25.39 -0.44 7.12
C ILE A 364 25.58 0.39 5.84
N PHE A 365 25.67 -0.29 4.69
CA PHE A 365 25.81 0.39 3.41
C PHE A 365 24.56 1.20 3.06
N TYR A 366 23.38 0.67 3.29
CA TYR A 366 22.12 1.38 3.03
C TYR A 366 22.06 2.71 3.78
N ILE A 367 22.26 2.69 5.09
CA ILE A 367 22.21 3.88 5.93
C ILE A 367 23.28 4.90 5.51
N SER A 368 24.51 4.44 5.20
CA SER A 368 25.60 5.31 4.78
C SER A 368 25.32 5.98 3.42
N LEU A 369 24.92 5.19 2.42
CA LEU A 369 24.66 5.67 1.05
C LEU A 369 23.42 6.59 1.01
N PHE A 370 22.36 6.26 1.75
CA PHE A 370 21.19 7.12 1.88
C PHE A 370 21.57 8.50 2.44
N GLY A 371 22.37 8.52 3.51
CA GLY A 371 22.83 9.77 4.10
C GLY A 371 23.67 10.61 3.14
N LEU A 372 24.54 9.96 2.36
CA LEU A 372 25.37 10.63 1.35
C LEU A 372 24.53 11.23 0.21
N MET A 373 23.45 10.55 -0.22
CA MET A 373 22.55 11.04 -1.26
C MET A 373 21.75 12.27 -0.83
N LEU A 374 21.26 12.30 0.40
CA LEU A 374 20.47 13.42 0.91
C LEU A 374 21.33 14.58 1.42
N SER A 375 22.46 14.30 2.02
CA SER A 375 23.63 15.14 2.36
C SER A 375 23.36 16.56 2.90
N ASP A 376 22.24 16.79 3.61
CA ASP A 376 21.90 18.06 4.26
C ASP A 376 21.61 17.83 5.76
N ALA A 377 22.34 18.56 6.62
CA ALA A 377 22.27 18.36 8.07
C ALA A 377 20.91 18.71 8.66
N ALA A 378 20.26 19.73 8.15
CA ALA A 378 18.96 20.17 8.67
C ALA A 378 17.86 19.17 8.29
N TYR A 379 17.86 18.66 7.07
CA TYR A 379 16.94 17.59 6.67
C TYR A 379 17.18 16.32 7.48
N GLY A 380 18.44 15.94 7.69
CA GLY A 380 18.80 14.80 8.54
C GLY A 380 18.27 14.93 9.95
N LEU A 381 18.39 16.10 10.55
CA LEU A 381 17.88 16.39 11.89
C LEU A 381 16.34 16.31 11.95
N ILE A 382 15.64 16.85 10.95
CA ILE A 382 14.18 16.80 10.89
C ILE A 382 13.70 15.36 10.80
N ILE A 383 14.29 14.55 9.89
CA ILE A 383 13.92 13.13 9.73
C ILE A 383 14.17 12.38 11.05
N PHE A 384 15.35 12.58 11.66
CA PHE A 384 15.68 11.94 12.92
C PHE A 384 14.70 12.29 14.03
N LEU A 385 14.42 13.58 14.26
CA LEU A 385 13.51 14.03 15.31
C LEU A 385 12.08 13.57 15.06
N ALA A 386 11.59 13.67 13.82
CA ALA A 386 10.24 13.23 13.46
C ALA A 386 10.07 11.72 13.74
N CYS A 387 10.98 10.89 13.24
CA CYS A 387 10.92 9.44 13.46
C CYS A 387 11.10 9.09 14.96
N PHE A 388 12.00 9.75 15.67
CA PHE A 388 12.22 9.51 17.09
C PHE A 388 10.99 9.85 17.94
N ILE A 389 10.35 11.00 17.68
CA ILE A 389 9.14 11.43 18.38
C ILE A 389 8.00 10.46 18.08
N LEU A 390 7.80 10.05 16.80
CA LEU A 390 6.74 9.12 16.43
C LEU A 390 6.92 7.75 17.12
N ILE A 391 8.12 7.20 17.12
CA ILE A 391 8.42 5.92 17.79
C ILE A 391 8.16 5.98 19.30
N ARG A 392 8.50 7.12 19.93
CA ARG A 392 8.29 7.32 21.38
C ARG A 392 6.83 7.55 21.73
N LYS A 393 6.10 8.29 20.89
CA LYS A 393 4.70 8.63 21.14
C LYS A 393 3.76 7.46 20.87
N PHE A 394 4.08 6.60 19.89
CA PHE A 394 3.24 5.49 19.44
C PHE A 394 3.96 4.14 19.56
N PRO A 395 4.17 3.60 20.78
CA PRO A 395 4.91 2.35 20.97
C PRO A 395 4.19 1.11 20.43
N ARG A 396 2.85 1.17 20.26
CA ARG A 396 1.98 0.07 19.81
C ARG A 396 1.77 0.01 18.30
N MET A 397 2.49 0.85 17.52
CA MET A 397 2.34 0.81 16.07
C MET A 397 2.73 -0.55 15.50
N GLU A 398 2.22 -0.87 14.32
CA GLU A 398 2.51 -2.11 13.60
C GLU A 398 4.02 -2.33 13.43
N ASN A 399 4.49 -3.56 13.68
CA ASN A 399 5.91 -3.92 13.66
C ASN A 399 6.62 -3.53 12.34
N GLY A 400 5.95 -3.68 11.19
CA GLY A 400 6.50 -3.30 9.89
C GLY A 400 6.79 -1.80 9.80
N LEU A 401 5.81 -0.99 10.22
CA LEU A 401 5.95 0.46 10.23
C LEU A 401 7.00 0.93 11.26
N GLN A 402 7.04 0.29 12.43
CA GLN A 402 8.04 0.59 13.44
C GLN A 402 9.47 0.31 12.95
N LYS A 403 9.69 -0.82 12.23
CA LYS A 403 10.98 -1.13 11.59
C LYS A 403 11.35 -0.06 10.56
N SER A 404 10.41 0.33 9.70
CA SER A 404 10.63 1.35 8.68
C SER A 404 10.99 2.71 9.29
N LEU A 405 10.25 3.17 10.31
CA LEU A 405 10.57 4.42 11.01
C LEU A 405 11.93 4.38 11.70
N ARG A 406 12.32 3.23 12.27
CA ARG A 406 13.68 3.06 12.82
C ARG A 406 14.75 3.14 11.74
N LEU A 407 14.51 2.55 10.57
CA LEU A 407 15.45 2.68 9.45
C LEU A 407 15.63 4.14 9.03
N PHE A 408 14.53 4.89 8.83
CA PHE A 408 14.59 6.31 8.50
C PHE A 408 15.21 7.14 9.62
N MET A 409 15.02 6.78 10.87
CA MET A 409 15.70 7.43 12.00
C MET A 409 17.25 7.29 11.89
N TYR A 410 17.76 6.09 11.60
CA TYR A 410 19.19 5.87 11.38
C TYR A 410 19.69 6.54 10.10
N CYS A 411 18.90 6.53 9.04
CA CYS A 411 19.21 7.28 7.82
C CYS A 411 19.29 8.80 8.09
N GLY A 412 18.38 9.33 8.93
CA GLY A 412 18.41 10.73 9.37
C GLY A 412 19.71 11.09 10.13
N ILE A 413 20.19 10.20 10.99
CA ILE A 413 21.49 10.38 11.68
C ILE A 413 22.65 10.40 10.66
N SER A 414 22.65 9.47 9.71
CA SER A 414 23.65 9.42 8.65
C SER A 414 23.63 10.69 7.79
N THR A 415 22.44 11.15 7.40
CA THR A 415 22.26 12.40 6.64
C THR A 415 22.77 13.61 7.42
N LEU A 416 22.50 13.68 8.73
CA LEU A 416 23.02 14.73 9.59
C LEU A 416 24.57 14.74 9.61
N ILE A 417 25.20 13.57 9.75
CA ILE A 417 26.66 13.45 9.76
C ILE A 417 27.23 13.91 8.41
N TRP A 418 26.73 13.40 7.29
CA TRP A 418 27.18 13.79 5.96
C TRP A 418 26.94 15.27 5.68
N GLY A 419 25.77 15.81 6.09
CA GLY A 419 25.43 17.22 5.94
C GLY A 419 26.40 18.13 6.71
N ILE A 420 26.81 17.76 7.93
CA ILE A 420 27.83 18.52 8.70
C ILE A 420 29.20 18.45 8.00
N LEU A 421 29.59 17.27 7.48
CA LEU A 421 30.84 17.12 6.75
C LEU A 421 30.89 18.01 5.49
N PHE A 422 29.80 18.10 4.77
CA PHE A 422 29.68 18.89 3.54
C PHE A 422 29.24 20.35 3.77
N GLY A 423 28.82 20.69 4.99
CA GLY A 423 28.44 22.07 5.34
C GLY A 423 27.05 22.49 4.85
N GLY A 424 26.16 21.55 4.47
CA GLY A 424 24.81 21.83 4.03
C GLY A 424 23.83 21.96 5.19
N PHE A 425 23.19 23.14 5.34
CA PHE A 425 22.10 23.40 6.29
C PHE A 425 20.95 24.08 5.57
N PHE A 426 19.97 23.33 5.08
CA PHE A 426 18.98 23.78 4.10
C PHE A 426 19.69 24.44 2.89
N GLY A 427 20.70 23.78 2.33
CA GLY A 427 21.62 24.38 1.36
C GLY A 427 22.47 25.50 2.00
N ASP A 428 22.24 26.73 1.56
CA ASP A 428 22.95 27.93 1.98
C ASP A 428 22.10 28.90 2.85
N LEU A 429 21.07 28.38 3.52
CA LEU A 429 20.10 29.19 4.30
C LEU A 429 20.78 30.21 5.22
N ILE A 430 21.79 29.78 5.98
CA ILE A 430 22.48 30.63 6.94
C ILE A 430 23.09 31.86 6.25
N THR A 431 23.73 31.65 5.11
CA THR A 431 24.35 32.72 4.32
C THR A 431 23.32 33.67 3.71
N VAL A 432 22.22 33.12 3.15
CA VAL A 432 21.17 33.94 2.52
C VAL A 432 20.42 34.75 3.55
N VAL A 433 20.02 34.18 4.68
CA VAL A 433 19.31 34.90 5.75
C VAL A 433 20.19 35.96 6.39
N SER A 434 21.46 35.65 6.68
CA SER A 434 22.39 36.60 7.29
C SER A 434 22.69 37.80 6.37
N ARG A 435 22.82 37.57 5.06
CA ARG A 435 23.03 38.61 4.07
C ARG A 435 21.79 39.46 3.82
N THR A 436 20.60 38.83 3.67
CA THR A 436 19.37 39.53 3.30
C THR A 436 18.77 40.31 4.46
N PHE A 437 18.68 39.76 5.66
CA PHE A 437 17.98 40.38 6.79
C PHE A 437 18.89 41.02 7.82
N PHE A 438 20.16 40.57 7.93
CA PHE A 438 21.08 41.12 8.91
C PHE A 438 22.23 41.93 8.29
N HIS A 439 22.30 42.02 6.95
CA HIS A 439 23.34 42.75 6.21
C HIS A 439 24.79 42.37 6.62
N HIS A 440 24.94 41.13 7.14
CA HIS A 440 26.22 40.59 7.54
C HIS A 440 26.40 39.20 6.95
N GLU A 441 27.48 38.97 6.24
CA GLU A 441 27.71 37.69 5.57
C GLU A 441 28.34 36.68 6.53
N VAL A 442 27.58 35.70 6.96
CA VAL A 442 28.05 34.55 7.77
C VAL A 442 28.11 33.33 6.88
N THR A 443 29.32 32.85 6.60
CA THR A 443 29.50 31.60 5.82
C THR A 443 29.88 30.46 6.75
N PHE A 444 29.18 29.34 6.63
CA PHE A 444 29.55 28.11 7.33
C PHE A 444 30.57 27.32 6.50
N LYS A 445 31.80 27.18 7.05
CA LYS A 445 32.82 26.41 6.34
C LYS A 445 32.57 24.91 6.50
N PRO A 446 32.55 24.13 5.41
CA PRO A 446 32.43 22.68 5.48
C PRO A 446 33.62 22.09 6.27
N VAL A 447 33.36 21.00 7.00
CA VAL A 447 34.40 20.28 7.72
C VAL A 447 35.33 19.54 6.77
N TRP A 448 34.80 19.08 5.65
CA TRP A 448 35.56 18.33 4.64
C TRP A 448 35.68 19.13 3.34
N PHE A 449 34.67 19.13 2.48
CA PHE A 449 34.58 19.95 1.27
C PHE A 449 33.14 20.22 0.94
N ALA A 450 32.86 21.29 0.18
CA ALA A 450 31.53 21.59 -0.31
C ALA A 450 31.28 20.86 -1.66
N PRO A 451 30.29 19.99 -1.76
CA PRO A 451 29.99 19.28 -3.01
C PRO A 451 29.63 20.19 -4.18
N LEU A 452 29.02 21.34 -3.89
CA LEU A 452 28.63 22.33 -4.90
C LEU A 452 29.82 23.08 -5.51
N ASP A 453 30.89 23.28 -4.73
CA ASP A 453 32.11 23.96 -5.19
C ASP A 453 33.03 22.98 -5.93
N ASP A 454 33.13 21.73 -5.42
CA ASP A 454 34.02 20.70 -5.93
C ASP A 454 33.29 19.40 -6.33
N PRO A 455 32.43 19.39 -7.36
CA PRO A 455 31.63 18.22 -7.74
C PRO A 455 32.49 17.03 -8.19
N MET A 456 33.68 17.27 -8.75
CA MET A 456 34.58 16.20 -9.20
C MET A 456 35.17 15.41 -8.01
N LYS A 457 35.42 16.05 -6.88
CA LYS A 457 35.81 15.34 -5.65
C LYS A 457 34.70 14.43 -5.16
N LEU A 458 33.43 14.91 -5.16
CA LEU A 458 32.31 14.07 -4.75
C LEU A 458 32.11 12.88 -5.70
N LEU A 459 32.34 13.05 -7.02
CA LEU A 459 32.32 11.95 -7.98
C LEU A 459 33.35 10.88 -7.62
N LEU A 460 34.58 11.29 -7.35
CA LEU A 460 35.65 10.37 -6.99
C LEU A 460 35.33 9.57 -5.72
N PHE A 461 34.85 10.25 -4.68
CA PHE A 461 34.43 9.58 -3.43
C PHE A 461 33.23 8.68 -3.65
N SER A 462 32.26 9.07 -4.49
CA SER A 462 31.12 8.23 -4.86
C SER A 462 31.55 6.93 -5.52
N LEU A 463 32.51 6.99 -6.46
CA LEU A 463 33.10 5.80 -7.09
C LEU A 463 33.90 4.95 -6.09
N LEU A 464 34.64 5.59 -5.17
CA LEU A 464 35.36 4.89 -4.11
C LEU A 464 34.39 4.13 -3.17
N PHE A 465 33.32 4.78 -2.70
CA PHE A 465 32.29 4.12 -1.89
C PHE A 465 31.61 3.00 -2.67
N GLY A 466 31.38 3.20 -3.98
CA GLY A 466 30.88 2.16 -4.87
C GLY A 466 31.81 0.96 -4.94
N LEU A 467 33.11 1.18 -5.10
CA LEU A 467 34.10 0.12 -5.12
C LEU A 467 34.13 -0.67 -3.80
N ILE A 468 34.09 0.04 -2.66
CA ILE A 468 34.06 -0.59 -1.32
C ILE A 468 32.78 -1.44 -1.20
N HIS A 469 31.64 -0.95 -1.67
CA HIS A 469 30.36 -1.66 -1.61
C HIS A 469 30.38 -2.93 -2.48
N LEU A 470 30.86 -2.83 -3.71
CA LEU A 470 31.00 -3.99 -4.62
C LEU A 470 32.00 -5.02 -4.06
N PHE A 471 33.10 -4.57 -3.48
CA PHE A 471 34.04 -5.46 -2.79
C PHE A 471 33.43 -6.08 -1.54
N GLY A 472 32.58 -5.37 -0.83
CA GLY A 472 31.78 -5.93 0.27
C GLY A 472 30.91 -7.10 -0.20
N GLY A 473 30.22 -6.96 -1.33
CA GLY A 473 29.43 -8.06 -1.94
C GLY A 473 30.31 -9.26 -2.34
N LEU A 474 31.42 -8.99 -2.99
CA LEU A 474 32.37 -10.04 -3.37
C LEU A 474 33.00 -10.74 -2.15
N ALA A 475 33.29 -10.03 -1.08
CA ALA A 475 33.79 -10.60 0.18
C ALA A 475 32.75 -11.52 0.84
N LEU A 476 31.47 -11.16 0.79
CA LEU A 476 30.39 -12.05 1.28
C LEU A 476 30.27 -13.31 0.45
N LYS A 477 30.41 -13.22 -0.88
CA LYS A 477 30.51 -14.40 -1.74
C LYS A 477 31.67 -15.31 -1.31
N GLY A 478 32.84 -14.69 -1.05
CA GLY A 478 34.01 -15.41 -0.56
C GLY A 478 33.76 -16.11 0.78
N TYR A 479 33.13 -15.45 1.71
CA TYR A 479 32.75 -16.01 3.00
C TYR A 479 31.83 -17.23 2.83
N MET A 480 30.83 -17.15 1.92
CA MET A 480 29.92 -18.26 1.66
C MET A 480 30.66 -19.46 1.04
N CYS A 481 31.59 -19.23 0.10
CA CYS A 481 32.40 -20.31 -0.48
C CYS A 481 33.26 -21.00 0.58
N LEU A 482 33.92 -20.25 1.44
CA LEU A 482 34.73 -20.81 2.52
C LEU A 482 33.91 -21.59 3.54
N LYS A 483 32.71 -21.11 3.88
CA LYS A 483 31.80 -21.80 4.78
C LYS A 483 31.26 -23.12 4.21
N LYS A 484 31.08 -23.21 2.88
CA LYS A 484 30.74 -24.44 2.18
C LYS A 484 31.95 -25.40 2.00
N GLY A 485 33.15 -24.99 2.41
CA GLY A 485 34.37 -25.75 2.27
C GLY A 485 34.96 -25.77 0.85
N ASP A 486 34.44 -24.95 -0.05
CA ASP A 486 34.90 -24.88 -1.45
C ASP A 486 35.98 -23.80 -1.64
N ALA A 487 37.18 -24.14 -1.22
CA ALA A 487 38.36 -23.27 -1.36
C ALA A 487 38.73 -23.03 -2.85
N LYS A 488 38.36 -23.94 -3.75
CA LYS A 488 38.64 -23.78 -5.17
C LYS A 488 37.81 -22.64 -5.77
N SER A 489 36.52 -22.63 -5.52
CA SER A 489 35.62 -21.54 -5.93
C SER A 489 36.00 -20.21 -5.29
N PHE A 490 36.46 -20.21 -4.03
CA PHE A 490 36.96 -19.00 -3.41
C PHE A 490 38.13 -18.37 -4.19
N ILE A 491 39.13 -19.19 -4.56
CA ILE A 491 40.31 -18.69 -5.30
C ILE A 491 39.93 -18.28 -6.72
N CYS A 492 39.15 -19.09 -7.42
CA CYS A 492 38.84 -18.88 -8.85
C CYS A 492 37.83 -17.78 -9.09
N ASP A 493 36.77 -17.68 -8.26
CA ASP A 493 35.61 -16.83 -8.53
C ASP A 493 35.59 -15.55 -7.65
N VAL A 494 36.39 -15.50 -6.59
CA VAL A 494 36.43 -14.38 -5.69
C VAL A 494 37.78 -13.71 -5.67
N LEU A 495 38.84 -14.42 -5.29
CA LEU A 495 40.19 -13.87 -5.16
C LEU A 495 40.74 -13.34 -6.49
N SER A 496 40.46 -14.04 -7.60
CA SER A 496 40.87 -13.63 -8.96
C SER A 496 40.24 -12.27 -9.33
N TRP A 497 38.98 -12.02 -9.05
CA TRP A 497 38.32 -10.75 -9.29
C TRP A 497 38.82 -9.65 -8.36
N PHE A 498 39.10 -9.92 -7.09
CA PHE A 498 39.76 -8.98 -6.19
C PHE A 498 41.11 -8.54 -6.73
N MET A 499 41.94 -9.50 -7.18
CA MET A 499 43.26 -9.21 -7.72
C MET A 499 43.18 -8.39 -9.03
N LEU A 500 42.28 -8.78 -9.92
CA LEU A 500 42.11 -8.09 -11.22
C LEU A 500 41.66 -6.64 -11.02
N ILE A 501 40.58 -6.43 -10.26
CA ILE A 501 39.99 -5.10 -10.08
C ILE A 501 40.92 -4.20 -9.29
N THR A 502 41.53 -4.71 -8.20
CA THR A 502 42.51 -3.95 -7.41
C THR A 502 43.72 -3.56 -8.25
N GLY A 503 44.22 -4.50 -9.08
CA GLY A 503 45.33 -4.23 -10.01
C GLY A 503 44.99 -3.13 -11.02
N LEU A 504 43.79 -3.17 -11.62
CA LEU A 504 43.33 -2.16 -12.56
C LEU A 504 43.12 -0.79 -11.92
N VAL A 505 42.54 -0.72 -10.71
CA VAL A 505 42.38 0.54 -9.98
C VAL A 505 43.72 1.16 -9.65
N LEU A 506 44.67 0.36 -9.13
CA LEU A 506 46.04 0.84 -8.87
C LEU A 506 46.80 1.27 -10.13
N MET A 507 46.51 0.67 -11.29
CA MET A 507 47.06 1.12 -12.59
C MET A 507 46.45 2.45 -13.04
N LEU A 508 45.17 2.69 -12.75
CA LEU A 508 44.46 3.90 -13.14
C LEU A 508 44.88 5.12 -12.34
N MET A 509 45.17 4.97 -11.03
CA MET A 509 45.47 6.08 -10.13
C MET A 509 46.63 6.99 -10.56
N PRO A 510 47.77 6.50 -11.10
CA PRO A 510 48.91 7.34 -11.52
C PRO A 510 48.76 7.90 -12.95
N THR A 511 47.64 7.70 -13.64
CA THR A 511 47.39 8.21 -14.98
C THR A 511 47.02 9.69 -15.00
N GLU A 512 47.36 10.41 -16.05
CA GLU A 512 46.96 11.81 -16.24
C GLU A 512 45.44 12.01 -16.27
N LEU A 513 44.71 11.02 -16.80
CA LEU A 513 43.24 11.01 -16.78
C LEU A 513 42.70 11.03 -15.36
N PHE A 514 43.24 10.20 -14.48
CA PHE A 514 42.81 10.18 -13.06
C PHE A 514 43.23 11.47 -12.36
N ALA A 515 44.45 11.96 -12.61
CA ALA A 515 44.93 13.21 -12.01
C ALA A 515 44.09 14.43 -12.43
N SER A 516 43.59 14.46 -13.67
CA SER A 516 42.70 15.54 -14.16
C SER A 516 41.33 15.51 -13.49
N ILE A 517 40.80 14.31 -13.21
CA ILE A 517 39.48 14.13 -12.54
C ILE A 517 39.60 14.34 -11.04
N ALA A 518 40.63 13.73 -10.43
CA ALA A 518 40.83 13.77 -8.98
C ALA A 518 41.43 15.09 -8.47
N GLN A 519 41.96 15.91 -9.37
CA GLN A 519 42.79 17.10 -9.05
C GLN A 519 43.95 16.79 -8.06
N MET A 520 44.40 15.54 -8.08
CA MET A 520 45.45 15.03 -7.20
C MET A 520 46.37 14.14 -8.03
N GLN A 521 47.66 14.33 -7.93
CA GLN A 521 48.64 13.46 -8.57
C GLN A 521 49.15 12.41 -7.59
N PHE A 522 49.01 11.15 -7.96
CA PHE A 522 49.55 10.02 -7.19
C PHE A 522 50.79 9.49 -7.89
N ASN A 523 51.97 9.78 -7.32
CA ASN A 523 53.23 9.22 -7.80
C ASN A 523 53.56 7.94 -7.04
N PHE A 524 53.29 6.79 -7.66
CA PHE A 524 53.60 5.50 -7.06
C PHE A 524 55.07 5.11 -7.28
N PRO A 525 55.72 4.56 -6.24
CA PRO A 525 57.07 3.99 -6.37
C PRO A 525 57.03 2.82 -7.38
N GLY A 526 58.18 2.60 -8.06
CA GLY A 526 58.26 1.61 -9.14
C GLY A 526 57.82 0.19 -8.74
N TRP A 527 58.08 -0.22 -7.51
CA TRP A 527 57.66 -1.53 -7.02
C TRP A 527 56.11 -1.66 -6.97
N LEU A 528 55.39 -0.60 -6.59
CA LEU A 528 53.91 -0.63 -6.53
C LEU A 528 53.29 -0.69 -7.91
N LYS A 529 53.88 -0.01 -8.92
CA LYS A 529 53.46 -0.14 -10.33
C LYS A 529 53.65 -1.56 -10.82
N ASN A 530 54.82 -2.17 -10.58
CA ASN A 530 55.06 -3.56 -10.99
C ASN A 530 54.12 -4.55 -10.29
N THR A 531 53.83 -4.33 -9.01
CA THR A 531 52.87 -5.13 -8.26
C THR A 531 51.45 -5.00 -8.83
N SER A 532 51.00 -3.80 -9.22
CA SER A 532 49.67 -3.60 -9.82
C SER A 532 49.53 -4.34 -11.17
N TYR A 533 50.55 -4.28 -12.04
CA TYR A 533 50.58 -5.07 -13.25
C TYR A 533 50.57 -6.58 -12.98
N GLY A 534 51.36 -7.03 -12.01
CA GLY A 534 51.38 -8.43 -11.59
C GLY A 534 50.02 -8.93 -11.09
N LEU A 535 49.36 -8.16 -10.22
CA LEU A 535 48.00 -8.46 -9.73
C LEU A 535 46.98 -8.57 -10.87
N ALA A 536 46.95 -7.60 -11.78
CA ALA A 536 46.02 -7.59 -12.89
C ALA A 536 46.22 -8.79 -13.82
N ILE A 537 47.49 -9.08 -14.19
CA ILE A 537 47.84 -10.20 -15.10
C ILE A 537 47.53 -11.55 -14.44
N VAL A 538 47.92 -11.76 -13.19
CA VAL A 538 47.64 -13.02 -12.46
C VAL A 538 46.13 -13.22 -12.26
N GLY A 539 45.39 -12.18 -11.87
CA GLY A 539 43.94 -12.22 -11.74
C GLY A 539 43.26 -12.60 -13.06
N ALA A 540 43.63 -11.92 -14.16
CA ALA A 540 43.10 -12.24 -15.49
C ALA A 540 43.46 -13.68 -15.94
N ALA A 541 44.69 -14.12 -15.72
CA ALA A 541 45.12 -15.48 -16.04
C ALA A 541 44.33 -16.55 -15.28
N ILE A 542 44.07 -16.34 -13.99
CA ILE A 542 43.25 -17.25 -13.19
C ILE A 542 41.81 -17.32 -13.74
N ILE A 543 41.20 -16.18 -14.09
CA ILE A 543 39.84 -16.13 -14.65
C ILE A 543 39.80 -16.90 -15.96
N VAL A 544 40.71 -16.62 -16.89
CA VAL A 544 40.76 -17.28 -18.23
C VAL A 544 40.94 -18.79 -18.12
N LEU A 545 41.81 -19.24 -17.21
CA LEU A 545 42.12 -20.64 -17.08
C LEU A 545 41.11 -21.45 -16.28
N MET A 546 40.43 -20.82 -15.31
CA MET A 546 39.62 -21.54 -14.30
C MET A 546 38.11 -21.31 -14.40
N SER A 547 37.65 -20.31 -15.15
CA SER A 547 36.22 -20.01 -15.27
C SER A 547 35.41 -21.16 -15.90
N GLY A 548 35.92 -21.77 -16.98
CA GLY A 548 35.26 -22.90 -17.64
C GLY A 548 35.60 -24.28 -17.06
N ARG A 549 35.98 -24.40 -15.79
CA ARG A 549 36.47 -25.62 -15.14
C ARG A 549 35.51 -26.82 -15.20
N ASP A 550 34.20 -26.58 -15.30
CA ASP A 550 33.18 -27.62 -15.34
C ASP A 550 33.08 -28.34 -16.70
N HIS A 551 33.68 -27.76 -17.73
CA HIS A 551 33.72 -28.34 -19.08
C HIS A 551 34.99 -29.08 -19.34
N LYS A 552 34.89 -30.31 -19.96
CA LYS A 552 36.03 -31.16 -20.28
C LYS A 552 36.83 -30.67 -21.51
N ASN A 553 36.23 -29.94 -22.43
CA ASN A 553 36.87 -29.45 -23.62
C ASN A 553 37.77 -28.23 -23.36
N PRO A 554 39.10 -28.27 -23.62
CA PRO A 554 40.01 -27.17 -23.31
C PRO A 554 39.72 -25.90 -24.13
N VAL A 555 39.27 -26.04 -25.37
CA VAL A 555 38.91 -24.90 -26.23
C VAL A 555 37.68 -24.16 -25.70
N LEU A 556 36.64 -24.91 -25.29
CA LEU A 556 35.45 -24.35 -24.71
C LEU A 556 35.76 -23.67 -23.38
N ARG A 557 36.63 -24.24 -22.57
CA ARG A 557 37.09 -23.68 -21.31
C ARG A 557 37.79 -22.34 -21.49
N LEU A 558 38.66 -22.23 -22.49
CA LEU A 558 39.34 -20.98 -22.81
C LEU A 558 38.35 -19.93 -23.34
N ALA A 559 37.41 -20.34 -24.19
CA ALA A 559 36.40 -19.42 -24.74
C ALA A 559 35.49 -18.87 -23.64
N LEU A 560 35.07 -19.68 -22.69
CA LEU A 560 34.27 -19.25 -21.51
C LEU A 560 35.09 -18.32 -20.62
N GLY A 561 36.37 -18.60 -20.39
CA GLY A 561 37.24 -17.72 -19.61
C GLY A 561 37.46 -16.34 -20.28
N LEU A 562 37.57 -16.28 -21.59
CA LEU A 562 37.62 -15.02 -22.35
C LEU A 562 36.27 -14.26 -22.27
N TYR A 563 35.15 -15.00 -22.31
CA TYR A 563 33.83 -14.43 -22.12
C TYR A 563 33.66 -13.85 -20.72
N ASP A 564 34.21 -14.49 -19.69
CA ASP A 564 34.15 -13.96 -18.32
C ASP A 564 35.02 -12.69 -18.15
N ILE A 565 36.11 -12.52 -18.87
CA ILE A 565 36.81 -11.23 -18.90
C ILE A 565 35.92 -10.13 -19.48
N TYR A 566 35.04 -10.43 -20.44
CA TYR A 566 34.07 -9.47 -20.95
C TYR A 566 33.14 -8.96 -19.84
N ASN A 567 32.85 -9.75 -18.79
CA ASN A 567 32.09 -9.32 -17.61
C ASN A 567 32.78 -8.18 -16.84
N LEU A 568 34.05 -7.86 -17.12
CA LEU A 568 34.70 -6.64 -16.59
C LEU A 568 33.93 -5.37 -17.03
N THR A 569 33.30 -5.38 -18.21
CA THR A 569 32.43 -4.26 -18.65
C THR A 569 31.21 -4.10 -17.71
N GLY A 570 30.66 -5.21 -17.21
CA GLY A 570 29.59 -5.21 -16.19
C GLY A 570 30.08 -4.57 -14.87
N TRP A 571 31.28 -4.92 -14.41
CA TRP A 571 31.86 -4.30 -13.22
C TRP A 571 32.08 -2.79 -13.38
N LEU A 572 32.51 -2.35 -14.56
CA LEU A 572 32.66 -0.93 -14.86
C LEU A 572 31.30 -0.23 -14.88
N SER A 573 30.28 -0.85 -15.48
CA SER A 573 28.90 -0.35 -15.49
C SER A 573 28.34 -0.22 -14.07
N ASP A 574 28.54 -1.25 -13.23
CA ASP A 574 28.13 -1.23 -11.84
C ASP A 574 28.82 -0.09 -11.07
N LEU A 575 30.13 0.10 -11.27
CA LEU A 575 30.87 1.18 -10.63
C LEU A 575 30.37 2.56 -11.08
N LEU A 576 30.13 2.74 -12.39
CA LEU A 576 29.60 4.01 -12.90
C LEU A 576 28.18 4.31 -12.39
N SER A 577 27.39 3.29 -12.00
CA SER A 577 26.07 3.46 -11.37
C SER A 577 26.14 4.29 -10.10
N TYR A 578 27.29 4.33 -9.39
CA TYR A 578 27.49 5.15 -8.20
C TYR A 578 27.65 6.65 -8.47
N SER A 579 27.76 7.07 -9.73
CA SER A 579 27.68 8.50 -10.09
C SER A 579 26.33 9.12 -9.67
N ARG A 580 25.33 8.29 -9.42
CA ARG A 580 24.02 8.67 -8.89
C ARG A 580 24.09 9.28 -7.48
N LEU A 581 25.10 8.89 -6.69
CA LEU A 581 25.35 9.51 -5.37
C LEU A 581 25.71 10.98 -5.55
N LEU A 582 26.56 11.28 -6.54
CA LEU A 582 26.88 12.66 -6.92
C LEU A 582 25.61 13.41 -7.37
N ALA A 583 24.88 12.84 -8.33
CA ALA A 583 23.72 13.51 -8.93
C ALA A 583 22.67 13.92 -7.90
N LEU A 584 22.32 13.00 -6.98
CA LEU A 584 21.33 13.26 -5.95
C LEU A 584 21.84 14.18 -4.84
N GLY A 585 23.08 14.01 -4.40
CA GLY A 585 23.69 14.90 -3.40
C GLY A 585 23.78 16.34 -3.87
N LEU A 586 24.15 16.55 -5.15
CA LEU A 586 24.13 17.89 -5.76
C LEU A 586 22.69 18.42 -5.93
N ALA A 587 21.76 17.61 -6.43
CA ALA A 587 20.39 18.04 -6.67
C ALA A 587 19.74 18.57 -5.38
N THR A 588 19.89 17.87 -4.26
CA THR A 588 19.37 18.31 -2.95
C THR A 588 19.85 19.71 -2.60
N GLY A 589 21.16 19.93 -2.70
CA GLY A 589 21.81 21.22 -2.37
C GLY A 589 21.44 22.34 -3.34
N VAL A 590 21.45 22.09 -4.66
CA VAL A 590 21.12 23.09 -5.67
C VAL A 590 19.65 23.52 -5.56
N ILE A 591 18.72 22.58 -5.40
CA ILE A 591 17.29 22.93 -5.23
C ILE A 591 17.10 23.74 -3.94
N ALA A 592 17.78 23.38 -2.85
CA ALA A 592 17.70 24.13 -1.59
C ALA A 592 18.19 25.58 -1.77
N GLN A 593 19.34 25.80 -2.46
CA GLN A 593 19.84 27.14 -2.77
C GLN A 593 18.88 27.95 -3.62
N VAL A 594 18.30 27.37 -4.65
CA VAL A 594 17.31 28.04 -5.52
C VAL A 594 16.09 28.47 -4.70
N ILE A 595 15.57 27.61 -3.81
CA ILE A 595 14.44 27.97 -2.93
C ILE A 595 14.81 29.17 -2.03
N ASN A 596 15.98 29.13 -1.39
CA ASN A 596 16.46 30.23 -0.55
C ASN A 596 16.59 31.54 -1.34
N GLN A 597 17.16 31.46 -2.52
CA GLN A 597 17.35 32.62 -3.40
C GLN A 597 16.01 33.19 -3.84
N MET A 598 15.06 32.35 -4.27
CA MET A 598 13.71 32.80 -4.64
C MET A 598 12.99 33.47 -3.47
N GLY A 599 13.09 32.91 -2.27
CA GLY A 599 12.53 33.53 -1.07
C GLY A 599 13.13 34.91 -0.78
N SER A 600 14.46 35.07 -0.94
CA SER A 600 15.17 36.32 -0.67
C SER A 600 14.90 37.45 -1.71
N MET A 601 14.38 37.11 -2.90
CA MET A 601 14.06 38.13 -3.94
C MET A 601 12.92 39.06 -3.54
N ALA A 602 12.12 38.72 -2.53
CA ALA A 602 11.02 39.56 -2.05
C ALA A 602 11.49 40.79 -1.24
N GLY A 603 12.81 40.90 -0.97
CA GLY A 603 13.45 42.01 -0.28
C GLY A 603 13.62 41.80 1.23
N ASP A 604 14.20 42.83 1.89
CA ASP A 604 14.60 42.80 3.31
C ASP A 604 13.52 43.32 4.28
N GLY A 605 12.37 43.81 3.74
CA GLY A 605 11.25 44.31 4.54
C GLY A 605 10.41 43.21 5.22
N ILE A 606 9.47 43.63 6.10
CA ILE A 606 8.55 42.70 6.80
C ILE A 606 7.76 41.82 5.82
N PHE A 607 7.32 42.41 4.70
CA PHE A 607 6.63 41.67 3.64
C PHE A 607 7.57 40.62 3.00
N GLY A 608 8.80 40.99 2.72
CA GLY A 608 9.83 40.07 2.22
C GLY A 608 10.08 38.90 3.17
N ALA A 609 10.14 39.18 4.49
CA ALA A 609 10.30 38.12 5.50
C ALA A 609 9.11 37.12 5.53
N ILE A 610 7.87 37.63 5.41
CA ILE A 610 6.69 36.74 5.35
C ILE A 610 6.72 35.85 4.09
N VAL A 611 7.02 36.44 2.93
CA VAL A 611 7.13 35.69 1.67
C VAL A 611 8.26 34.68 1.76
N PHE A 612 9.42 35.07 2.32
CA PHE A 612 10.55 34.16 2.54
C PHE A 612 10.13 32.94 3.37
N VAL A 613 9.44 33.14 4.50
CA VAL A 613 8.99 32.04 5.37
C VAL A 613 8.03 31.10 4.65
N ILE A 614 7.10 31.63 3.87
CA ILE A 614 6.14 30.80 3.10
C ILE A 614 6.88 29.98 2.04
N VAL A 615 7.74 30.63 1.23
CA VAL A 615 8.54 29.94 0.19
C VAL A 615 9.49 28.93 0.82
N PHE A 616 10.10 29.26 1.94
CA PHE A 616 10.97 28.37 2.70
C PHE A 616 10.23 27.12 3.16
N ILE A 617 9.11 27.26 3.87
CA ILE A 617 8.36 26.09 4.39
C ILE A 617 7.88 25.21 3.25
N VAL A 618 7.20 25.78 2.25
CA VAL A 618 6.65 25.00 1.14
C VAL A 618 7.75 24.38 0.29
N GLY A 619 8.77 25.17 -0.07
CA GLY A 619 9.86 24.73 -0.93
C GLY A 619 10.70 23.65 -0.27
N HIS A 620 11.14 23.84 0.98
CA HIS A 620 11.98 22.85 1.67
C HIS A 620 11.22 21.60 2.06
N LEU A 621 9.93 21.68 2.40
CA LEU A 621 9.10 20.50 2.63
C LEU A 621 8.99 19.64 1.35
N PHE A 622 8.77 20.29 0.21
CA PHE A 622 8.70 19.63 -1.09
C PHE A 622 10.06 19.05 -1.50
N ASN A 623 11.16 19.80 -1.32
CA ASN A 623 12.52 19.35 -1.59
C ASN A 623 12.88 18.12 -0.72
N LEU A 624 12.57 18.17 0.57
CA LEU A 624 12.77 17.04 1.48
C LEU A 624 12.01 15.80 1.03
N ALA A 625 10.74 15.94 0.69
CA ALA A 625 9.90 14.82 0.27
C ALA A 625 10.43 14.14 -1.00
N ILE A 626 10.77 14.92 -2.04
CA ILE A 626 11.26 14.39 -3.32
C ILE A 626 12.63 13.74 -3.15
N ASN A 627 13.57 14.42 -2.49
CA ASN A 627 14.91 13.88 -2.36
C ASN A 627 14.99 12.71 -1.38
N MET A 628 14.15 12.67 -0.33
CA MET A 628 14.02 11.52 0.55
C MET A 628 13.51 10.29 -0.20
N LEU A 629 12.47 10.46 -1.04
CA LEU A 629 11.95 9.39 -1.90
C LEU A 629 13.02 8.94 -2.92
N GLY A 630 13.70 9.90 -3.56
CA GLY A 630 14.79 9.63 -4.49
C GLY A 630 15.92 8.85 -3.84
N ALA A 631 16.39 9.29 -2.66
CA ALA A 631 17.42 8.60 -1.90
C ALA A 631 17.00 7.17 -1.53
N TYR A 632 15.74 6.97 -1.09
CA TYR A 632 15.20 5.65 -0.80
C TYR A 632 15.26 4.71 -2.01
N VAL A 633 14.66 5.12 -3.13
CA VAL A 633 14.56 4.30 -4.34
C VAL A 633 15.93 3.97 -4.92
N HIS A 634 16.81 4.97 -4.99
CA HIS A 634 18.13 4.77 -5.59
C HIS A 634 19.08 3.99 -4.68
N THR A 635 18.96 4.12 -3.37
CA THR A 635 19.71 3.27 -2.44
C THR A 635 19.24 1.82 -2.51
N CYS A 636 17.91 1.57 -2.55
CA CYS A 636 17.39 0.21 -2.79
C CYS A 636 17.95 -0.39 -4.07
N ARG A 637 17.97 0.37 -5.17
CA ARG A 637 18.52 -0.10 -6.43
C ARG A 637 19.99 -0.49 -6.33
N LEU A 638 20.83 0.34 -5.69
CA LEU A 638 22.24 0.02 -5.48
C LEU A 638 22.43 -1.25 -4.66
N GLN A 639 21.52 -1.52 -3.70
CA GLN A 639 21.56 -2.77 -2.94
C GLN A 639 21.13 -3.97 -3.82
N TYR A 640 20.05 -3.84 -4.58
CA TYR A 640 19.45 -4.98 -5.29
C TYR A 640 20.23 -5.39 -6.54
N VAL A 641 20.69 -4.43 -7.33
CA VAL A 641 21.35 -4.71 -8.61
C VAL A 641 22.85 -4.89 -8.43
N GLU A 642 23.51 -3.91 -7.81
CA GLU A 642 24.95 -3.85 -7.75
C GLU A 642 25.52 -4.72 -6.61
N PHE A 643 24.89 -4.73 -5.43
CA PHE A 643 25.41 -5.49 -4.28
C PHE A 643 24.93 -6.94 -4.27
N PHE A 644 23.60 -7.17 -4.26
CA PHE A 644 23.05 -8.53 -4.23
C PHE A 644 23.39 -9.32 -5.49
N GLY A 645 23.42 -8.69 -6.64
CA GLY A 645 23.83 -9.34 -7.91
C GLY A 645 25.20 -10.02 -7.87
N LYS A 646 26.04 -9.77 -6.84
CA LYS A 646 27.34 -10.41 -6.69
C LYS A 646 27.31 -11.75 -5.96
N PHE A 647 26.31 -11.98 -5.08
CA PHE A 647 26.34 -13.14 -4.17
C PHE A 647 24.97 -13.70 -3.75
N TYR A 648 23.87 -13.02 -4.05
CA TYR A 648 22.57 -13.30 -3.48
C TYR A 648 21.51 -13.49 -4.57
N GLU A 649 20.80 -14.58 -4.54
CA GLU A 649 19.73 -14.90 -5.50
C GLU A 649 18.35 -14.73 -4.87
N GLY A 650 18.21 -15.10 -3.58
CA GLY A 650 16.95 -15.02 -2.86
C GLY A 650 16.00 -16.17 -3.19
N GLY A 651 14.70 -15.93 -3.05
CA GLY A 651 13.65 -16.91 -3.37
C GLY A 651 13.17 -17.75 -2.20
N GLY A 652 13.60 -17.45 -0.97
CA GLY A 652 13.08 -18.10 0.25
C GLY A 652 11.65 -17.65 0.58
N ASN A 653 10.84 -18.57 1.12
CA ASN A 653 9.49 -18.28 1.58
C ASN A 653 9.50 -17.77 3.03
N PRO A 654 8.70 -16.75 3.36
CA PRO A 654 8.60 -16.27 4.74
C PRO A 654 7.87 -17.30 5.62
N PHE A 655 8.36 -17.49 6.85
CA PHE A 655 7.67 -18.29 7.86
C PHE A 655 6.37 -17.63 8.29
N ARG A 656 5.24 -18.30 8.05
CA ARG A 656 3.89 -17.84 8.36
C ARG A 656 3.22 -18.81 9.34
N PRO A 657 3.51 -18.69 10.63
CA PRO A 657 2.91 -19.58 11.61
C PRO A 657 1.39 -19.46 11.63
N PHE A 658 0.71 -20.58 11.86
CA PHE A 658 -0.73 -20.63 12.05
C PHE A 658 -1.08 -20.00 13.40
N ARG A 659 -1.48 -18.72 13.34
CA ARG A 659 -1.80 -17.87 14.50
C ARG A 659 -3.20 -17.26 14.38
N GLU A 660 -3.66 -16.67 15.43
CA GLU A 660 -4.89 -15.88 15.43
C GLU A 660 -4.69 -14.64 14.56
N ASN A 661 -5.34 -14.63 13.39
CA ASN A 661 -5.26 -13.54 12.43
C ASN A 661 -6.40 -12.57 12.68
N THR A 662 -6.09 -11.44 13.31
CA THR A 662 -7.02 -10.36 13.63
C THR A 662 -6.79 -9.14 12.74
N LYS A 663 -7.84 -8.39 12.47
CA LYS A 663 -7.78 -7.14 11.69
C LYS A 663 -7.93 -5.91 12.56
N TYR A 664 -8.81 -5.97 13.54
CA TYR A 664 -9.22 -4.82 14.35
C TYR A 664 -8.60 -4.77 15.74
N VAL A 665 -8.37 -5.93 16.35
CA VAL A 665 -7.88 -6.03 17.73
C VAL A 665 -6.62 -6.91 17.79
N ASP A 666 -5.77 -6.66 18.81
CA ASP A 666 -4.67 -7.56 19.17
C ASP A 666 -5.08 -8.36 20.41
N ILE A 667 -5.08 -9.69 20.30
CA ILE A 667 -5.46 -10.59 21.38
C ILE A 667 -4.25 -10.79 22.28
N VAL A 668 -4.35 -10.30 23.52
CA VAL A 668 -3.32 -10.50 24.55
C VAL A 668 -3.66 -11.73 25.35
N SER A 669 -3.01 -12.86 25.05
CA SER A 669 -3.05 -14.03 25.90
C SER A 669 -2.23 -13.76 27.16
N GLY A 670 -2.77 -14.01 28.34
CA GLY A 670 -2.20 -13.68 29.67
C GLY A 670 -0.83 -14.30 30.01
N THR A 671 -0.10 -14.81 29.02
CA THR A 671 1.24 -15.42 29.16
C THR A 671 2.39 -14.52 28.68
N GLU A 672 2.12 -13.33 28.12
CA GLU A 672 3.17 -12.46 27.59
C GLU A 672 3.60 -11.29 28.52
N THR A 673 3.25 -11.32 29.80
CA THR A 673 3.71 -10.31 30.76
C THR A 673 5.11 -10.60 31.29
N GLN A 674 6.04 -11.07 30.46
CA GLN A 674 7.47 -11.12 30.78
C GLN A 674 8.32 -10.95 29.51
N LYS A 675 8.55 -9.68 29.15
CA LYS A 675 9.77 -9.25 28.44
C LYS A 675 10.19 -7.88 28.91
#